data_60367c56bf45927dc051c183af6178c4
#
_entry.id   60367c56bf45927dc051c183af6178c4
#
_cell.length_a   1.000
_cell.length_b   1.000
_cell.length_c   1.000
_cell.angle_alpha   90.00
_cell.angle_beta   90.00
_cell.angle_gamma   90.00
#
_symmetry.space_group_name_H-M   'P 1'
#
loop_
_entity.id
_entity.type
_entity.pdbx_description
1 polymer ?
#
loop_
_entity_poly.entity_id
_entity_poly.type
_entity_poly.pdbx_seq_one_letter_code
_entity_poly.pdbx_strand_id
1 'polypeptide(L)'
;MNTYPKLFSPIKIGETTVKNRVFMPPISTNLADKGYVTDALVEHYAARAKGGVGLIVTEVTTVEPTYVYLPGDMSICDDSYIPGWEKLTAAVHKYGAKILPQLFHPAYMAFPIPGTPRLIAPSFVGPYYAKEAPRPVTVEELQVIIRQFGEAALRVKKAGADGVEIHAAHAHGLLGGFLSPLYNKRTDAYGGDINGRLKLTLEVIAEVRKICGKDFIIDVRISGDEYSDGGLNLNDAIYVSKQLEKAGVDMLHVSGGTTIKRGSSIPAPGTKMGSHSALSAEIKKHVSIPVATVGRITEPWLAEELLENDKADICMIGRANLCEPEFCNKAQAGHEEDIRPCIGCLRCLNGIMFGKRVACTVNPSLEPENEDTIAPAKETKNVLVIGGGPAGMEAAYVAAKRGHHVVLADRQDSLGGTVRIAAVPIAKQDLTQLIKYQAHKLEQAGVKVLLNTEVTLETIQKDYPDYEVILCAGATPVVPQFMTQFKDWMTADDVLYGRKFPGRKIVVIGGGSVGCETADYLAPVLNDRFPRNREITLIEMAHEIMEAESGPGRSLLVQRMMEKGIQILCDAKVEEVNHTVIKYTKDGKTHEITDADTLVLAMGYRPSDTLEEQLTSAGITCHVLGDCKKPGNIKDAVTEGYQTALNL
;
A
#
# COMPACT_ATOMS: atom_id res chain seq x y z
N MET A 1 -4.53 -5.48 31.36
CA MET A 1 -4.39 -4.00 31.45
C MET A 1 -4.46 -3.48 30.03
N ASN A 2 -5.06 -2.29 29.82
CA ASN A 2 -5.04 -1.70 28.47
C ASN A 2 -3.61 -1.24 28.14
N THR A 3 -2.99 -1.88 27.17
CA THR A 3 -1.59 -1.62 26.80
C THR A 3 -1.41 -0.23 26.17
N TYR A 4 -2.46 0.34 25.58
CA TYR A 4 -2.47 1.61 24.88
C TYR A 4 -3.59 2.52 25.39
N PRO A 5 -3.45 3.10 26.60
CA PRO A 5 -4.54 3.78 27.28
C PRO A 5 -4.99 5.07 26.57
N LYS A 6 -4.10 5.82 25.90
CA LYS A 6 -4.50 7.00 25.13
C LYS A 6 -5.20 6.62 23.83
N LEU A 7 -4.64 5.67 23.09
CA LEU A 7 -5.18 5.22 21.80
C LEU A 7 -6.63 4.73 21.93
N PHE A 8 -6.92 4.01 23.02
CA PHE A 8 -8.25 3.45 23.29
C PHE A 8 -9.10 4.30 24.26
N SER A 9 -8.70 5.56 24.52
CA SER A 9 -9.54 6.51 25.24
C SER A 9 -10.55 7.18 24.30
N PRO A 10 -11.78 7.49 24.77
CA PRO A 10 -12.75 8.20 23.96
C PRO A 10 -12.31 9.62 23.61
N ILE A 11 -12.87 10.16 22.52
CA ILE A 11 -12.65 11.54 22.09
C ILE A 11 -13.97 12.16 21.65
N LYS A 12 -14.13 13.47 21.89
CA LYS A 12 -15.29 14.24 21.45
C LYS A 12 -14.94 14.99 20.15
N ILE A 13 -15.79 14.83 19.11
CA ILE A 13 -15.72 15.54 17.83
C ILE A 13 -17.04 16.31 17.68
N GLY A 14 -17.00 17.63 17.69
CA GLY A 14 -18.22 18.42 17.81
C GLY A 14 -19.05 17.97 19.02
N GLU A 15 -20.28 17.55 18.83
CA GLU A 15 -21.13 17.01 19.90
C GLU A 15 -21.08 15.48 20.03
N THR A 16 -20.39 14.78 19.13
CA THR A 16 -20.34 13.31 19.07
C THR A 16 -19.14 12.75 19.83
N THR A 17 -19.39 11.77 20.71
CA THR A 17 -18.30 11.00 21.35
C THR A 17 -17.97 9.76 20.52
N VAL A 18 -16.70 9.58 20.21
CA VAL A 18 -16.13 8.42 19.53
C VAL A 18 -15.40 7.55 20.54
N LYS A 19 -15.58 6.22 20.47
CA LYS A 19 -15.12 5.27 21.51
C LYS A 19 -13.61 5.17 21.70
N ASN A 20 -12.80 5.51 20.68
CA ASN A 20 -11.33 5.52 20.74
C ASN A 20 -10.75 6.50 19.71
N ARG A 21 -9.41 6.58 19.64
CA ARG A 21 -8.67 7.50 18.77
C ARG A 21 -8.08 6.83 17.53
N VAL A 22 -8.52 5.60 17.22
CA VAL A 22 -8.16 4.89 15.97
C VAL A 22 -9.24 5.15 14.94
N PHE A 23 -8.92 5.95 13.93
CA PHE A 23 -9.83 6.22 12.81
C PHE A 23 -9.29 5.58 11.53
N MET A 24 -10.18 5.06 10.69
CA MET A 24 -9.81 4.57 9.37
C MET A 24 -9.91 5.72 8.35
N PRO A 25 -8.82 6.11 7.68
CA PRO A 25 -8.86 7.13 6.63
C PRO A 25 -9.46 6.58 5.34
N PRO A 26 -9.91 7.45 4.41
CA PRO A 26 -10.45 7.05 3.12
C PRO A 26 -9.40 6.33 2.27
N ILE A 27 -9.77 5.17 1.75
CA ILE A 27 -8.99 4.36 0.81
C ILE A 27 -9.96 3.77 -0.20
N SER A 28 -9.83 4.11 -1.48
CA SER A 28 -10.65 3.53 -2.55
C SER A 28 -10.48 2.01 -2.60
N THR A 29 -11.59 1.32 -2.79
CA THR A 29 -11.64 -0.15 -2.82
C THR A 29 -12.04 -0.72 -4.18
N ASN A 30 -12.69 0.07 -5.03
CA ASN A 30 -13.37 -0.38 -6.26
C ASN A 30 -14.40 -1.49 -5.99
N LEU A 31 -15.08 -1.46 -4.84
CA LEU A 31 -16.13 -2.41 -4.48
C LEU A 31 -17.54 -1.90 -4.79
N ALA A 32 -17.73 -0.60 -5.06
CA ALA A 32 -19.02 -0.08 -5.49
C ALA A 32 -19.33 -0.50 -6.95
N ASP A 33 -20.62 -0.56 -7.28
CA ASP A 33 -21.09 -0.78 -8.66
C ASP A 33 -21.82 0.46 -9.14
N LYS A 34 -21.25 1.15 -10.14
CA LYS A 34 -21.83 2.40 -10.70
C LYS A 34 -22.18 3.43 -9.63
N GLY A 35 -21.35 3.54 -8.61
CA GLY A 35 -21.58 4.43 -7.48
C GLY A 35 -22.45 3.86 -6.35
N TYR A 36 -23.17 2.76 -6.57
CA TYR A 36 -24.00 2.14 -5.55
C TYR A 36 -23.18 1.31 -4.56
N VAL A 37 -23.58 1.38 -3.30
CA VAL A 37 -23.02 0.56 -2.22
C VAL A 37 -23.42 -0.90 -2.45
N THR A 38 -22.42 -1.80 -2.55
CA THR A 38 -22.62 -3.25 -2.69
C THR A 38 -22.54 -3.95 -1.33
N ASP A 39 -22.98 -5.22 -1.27
CA ASP A 39 -22.84 -6.04 -0.07
C ASP A 39 -21.40 -6.22 0.34
N ALA A 40 -20.48 -6.43 -0.62
CA ALA A 40 -19.04 -6.52 -0.38
C ALA A 40 -18.47 -5.25 0.27
N LEU A 41 -18.96 -4.07 -0.11
CA LEU A 41 -18.56 -2.82 0.49
C LEU A 41 -19.09 -2.68 1.94
N VAL A 42 -20.34 -3.10 2.17
CA VAL A 42 -20.92 -3.15 3.53
C VAL A 42 -20.11 -4.08 4.43
N GLU A 43 -19.80 -5.29 3.98
CA GLU A 43 -18.98 -6.25 4.71
C GLU A 43 -17.57 -5.72 4.98
N HIS A 44 -16.96 -5.08 3.98
CA HIS A 44 -15.65 -4.46 4.11
C HIS A 44 -15.59 -3.48 5.28
N TYR A 45 -16.49 -2.52 5.36
CA TYR A 45 -16.49 -1.53 6.45
C TYR A 45 -16.99 -2.10 7.78
N ALA A 46 -17.99 -2.99 7.75
CA ALA A 46 -18.51 -3.68 8.94
C ALA A 46 -17.43 -4.51 9.64
N ALA A 47 -16.55 -5.19 8.89
CA ALA A 47 -15.43 -5.96 9.45
C ALA A 47 -14.49 -5.08 10.27
N ARG A 48 -14.14 -3.86 9.79
CA ARG A 48 -13.28 -2.91 10.51
C ARG A 48 -13.96 -2.31 11.73
N ALA A 49 -15.27 -1.99 11.61
CA ALA A 49 -16.06 -1.54 12.75
C ALA A 49 -16.14 -2.61 13.85
N LYS A 50 -16.37 -3.89 13.48
CA LYS A 50 -16.33 -5.07 14.35
C LYS A 50 -14.95 -5.24 14.97
N GLY A 51 -13.89 -5.02 14.19
CA GLY A 51 -12.48 -5.07 14.63
C GLY A 51 -12.06 -3.95 15.56
N GLY A 52 -12.98 -3.02 15.93
CA GLY A 52 -12.78 -2.08 17.02
C GLY A 52 -12.45 -0.65 16.60
N VAL A 53 -12.40 -0.33 15.30
CA VAL A 53 -12.19 1.06 14.83
C VAL A 53 -13.23 2.00 15.42
N GLY A 54 -12.81 3.19 15.87
CA GLY A 54 -13.71 4.16 16.48
C GLY A 54 -14.54 4.95 15.49
N LEU A 55 -13.92 5.39 14.40
CA LEU A 55 -14.58 6.12 13.31
C LEU A 55 -13.99 5.71 11.96
N ILE A 56 -14.86 5.56 10.98
CA ILE A 56 -14.50 5.23 9.60
C ILE A 56 -14.81 6.42 8.70
N VAL A 57 -13.78 6.96 8.04
CA VAL A 57 -13.97 7.81 6.87
C VAL A 57 -13.98 6.89 5.65
N THR A 58 -15.09 6.85 4.92
CA THR A 58 -15.18 5.98 3.75
C THR A 58 -14.37 6.53 2.58
N GLU A 59 -14.16 5.70 1.57
CA GLU A 59 -13.52 6.13 0.33
C GLU A 59 -14.23 7.33 -0.31
N VAL A 60 -13.58 7.94 -1.31
CA VAL A 60 -14.14 9.08 -2.03
C VAL A 60 -15.56 8.79 -2.52
N THR A 61 -16.44 9.74 -2.28
CA THR A 61 -17.87 9.68 -2.62
C THR A 61 -18.20 10.88 -3.48
N THR A 62 -18.51 10.64 -4.76
CA THR A 62 -18.77 11.72 -5.71
C THR A 62 -20.10 12.43 -5.42
N VAL A 63 -20.06 13.76 -5.49
CA VAL A 63 -21.20 14.64 -5.18
C VAL A 63 -22.01 15.05 -6.41
N GLU A 64 -21.51 14.71 -7.61
CA GLU A 64 -22.12 15.08 -8.90
C GLU A 64 -22.04 13.91 -9.91
N PRO A 65 -22.95 13.80 -10.89
CA PRO A 65 -23.09 12.61 -11.74
C PRO A 65 -22.16 12.56 -12.95
N THR A 66 -21.49 13.68 -13.30
CA THR A 66 -20.85 13.83 -14.61
C THR A 66 -19.43 13.28 -14.66
N TYR A 67 -18.69 13.47 -13.56
CA TYR A 67 -17.28 13.15 -13.46
C TYR A 67 -17.05 12.00 -12.48
N VAL A 68 -16.57 10.88 -12.97
CA VAL A 68 -16.25 9.69 -12.16
C VAL A 68 -14.75 9.69 -11.87
N TYR A 69 -14.35 9.51 -10.61
CA TYR A 69 -12.94 9.42 -10.25
C TYR A 69 -12.36 8.05 -10.59
N LEU A 70 -12.92 6.99 -10.03
CA LEU A 70 -12.63 5.60 -10.39
C LEU A 70 -13.94 4.84 -10.63
N PRO A 71 -13.98 3.86 -11.54
CA PRO A 71 -15.22 3.17 -11.90
C PRO A 71 -15.95 2.49 -10.74
N GLY A 72 -15.20 2.09 -9.70
CA GLY A 72 -15.74 1.41 -8.51
C GLY A 72 -15.84 2.29 -7.27
N ASP A 73 -15.74 3.62 -7.37
CA ASP A 73 -15.95 4.53 -6.25
C ASP A 73 -17.44 4.78 -6.00
N MET A 74 -17.75 5.18 -4.76
CA MET A 74 -19.13 5.49 -4.34
C MET A 74 -19.65 6.83 -4.87
N SER A 75 -20.96 6.96 -4.94
CA SER A 75 -21.66 8.21 -5.25
C SER A 75 -22.79 8.48 -4.25
N ILE A 76 -23.18 9.75 -4.18
CA ILE A 76 -24.37 10.25 -3.46
C ILE A 76 -24.97 11.46 -4.19
N CYS A 77 -24.82 11.49 -5.52
CA CYS A 77 -25.24 12.62 -6.33
C CYS A 77 -26.78 12.76 -6.45
N ASP A 78 -27.55 11.72 -6.14
CA ASP A 78 -29.01 11.77 -6.10
C ASP A 78 -29.60 10.85 -5.01
N ASP A 79 -30.91 10.89 -4.81
CA ASP A 79 -31.60 10.18 -3.72
C ASP A 79 -31.65 8.64 -3.92
N SER A 80 -31.42 8.13 -5.14
CA SER A 80 -31.41 6.68 -5.41
C SER A 80 -30.28 5.93 -4.71
N TYR A 81 -29.22 6.63 -4.32
CA TYR A 81 -28.09 6.05 -3.59
C TYR A 81 -28.37 5.88 -2.09
N ILE A 82 -29.35 6.61 -1.50
CA ILE A 82 -29.64 6.62 -0.05
C ILE A 82 -29.81 5.22 0.53
N PRO A 83 -30.62 4.29 -0.07
CA PRO A 83 -30.85 2.98 0.55
C PRO A 83 -29.59 2.13 0.76
N GLY A 84 -28.64 2.20 -0.17
CA GLY A 84 -27.34 1.52 -0.01
C GLY A 84 -26.52 2.10 1.14
N TRP A 85 -26.52 3.42 1.26
CA TRP A 85 -25.86 4.11 2.36
C TRP A 85 -26.50 3.82 3.73
N GLU A 86 -27.85 3.73 3.82
CA GLU A 86 -28.55 3.32 5.06
C GLU A 86 -28.10 1.92 5.53
N LYS A 87 -27.94 0.99 4.60
CA LYS A 87 -27.44 -0.36 4.89
C LYS A 87 -26.00 -0.31 5.43
N LEU A 88 -25.14 0.49 4.81
CA LEU A 88 -23.75 0.65 5.21
C LEU A 88 -23.60 1.29 6.58
N THR A 89 -24.29 2.42 6.82
CA THR A 89 -24.23 3.13 8.12
C THR A 89 -24.74 2.27 9.26
N ALA A 90 -25.85 1.56 9.06
CA ALA A 90 -26.39 0.64 10.05
C ALA A 90 -25.43 -0.50 10.38
N ALA A 91 -24.73 -1.06 9.38
CA ALA A 91 -23.75 -2.13 9.58
C ALA A 91 -22.54 -1.67 10.39
N VAL A 92 -22.07 -0.43 10.17
CA VAL A 92 -20.96 0.18 10.94
C VAL A 92 -21.40 0.51 12.36
N HIS A 93 -22.56 1.14 12.53
CA HIS A 93 -23.12 1.52 13.84
C HIS A 93 -23.39 0.31 14.74
N LYS A 94 -23.74 -0.85 14.17
CA LYS A 94 -23.94 -2.11 14.91
C LYS A 94 -22.77 -2.41 15.88
N TYR A 95 -21.56 -1.96 15.54
CA TYR A 95 -20.35 -2.19 16.34
C TYR A 95 -19.87 -0.94 17.10
N GLY A 96 -20.72 0.09 17.18
CA GLY A 96 -20.42 1.33 17.91
C GLY A 96 -19.35 2.21 17.27
N ALA A 97 -19.00 1.97 16.02
CA ALA A 97 -18.15 2.86 15.26
C ALA A 97 -18.98 3.99 14.62
N LYS A 98 -18.35 5.14 14.37
CA LYS A 98 -18.92 6.28 13.63
C LYS A 98 -18.53 6.21 12.16
N ILE A 99 -19.30 6.87 11.27
CA ILE A 99 -19.04 6.84 9.83
C ILE A 99 -19.22 8.22 9.19
N LEU A 100 -18.19 8.65 8.45
CA LEU A 100 -18.15 9.88 7.67
C LEU A 100 -17.85 9.55 6.20
N PRO A 101 -18.78 9.76 5.26
CA PRO A 101 -18.45 9.74 3.83
C PRO A 101 -17.46 10.84 3.45
N GLN A 102 -16.41 10.51 2.66
CA GLN A 102 -15.51 11.53 2.11
C GLN A 102 -16.14 12.13 0.83
N LEU A 103 -16.70 13.33 0.94
CA LEU A 103 -17.28 14.04 -0.20
C LEU A 103 -16.20 14.59 -1.12
N PHE A 104 -16.36 14.35 -2.43
CA PHE A 104 -15.34 14.61 -3.43
C PHE A 104 -15.93 15.04 -4.77
N HIS A 105 -15.27 16.00 -5.41
CA HIS A 105 -15.50 16.34 -6.81
C HIS A 105 -14.20 16.09 -7.59
N PRO A 106 -14.20 15.11 -8.52
CA PRO A 106 -12.97 14.68 -9.22
C PRO A 106 -12.31 15.78 -10.07
N ALA A 107 -13.12 16.57 -10.78
CA ALA A 107 -12.65 17.62 -11.68
C ALA A 107 -11.63 17.09 -12.72
N TYR A 108 -10.45 17.70 -12.80
CA TYR A 108 -9.36 17.30 -13.71
C TYR A 108 -8.73 15.93 -13.40
N MET A 109 -9.11 15.32 -12.31
CA MET A 109 -8.68 13.97 -11.91
C MET A 109 -9.67 12.88 -12.32
N ALA A 110 -10.81 13.27 -12.94
CA ALA A 110 -11.80 12.31 -13.38
C ALA A 110 -11.25 11.34 -14.42
N PHE A 111 -11.68 10.08 -14.32
CA PHE A 111 -11.34 9.06 -15.31
C PHE A 111 -12.03 9.39 -16.65
N PRO A 112 -11.32 9.36 -17.79
CA PRO A 112 -11.90 9.69 -19.09
C PRO A 112 -12.80 8.56 -19.60
N ILE A 113 -14.08 8.59 -19.24
CA ILE A 113 -15.10 7.68 -19.76
C ILE A 113 -15.65 8.26 -21.09
N PRO A 114 -15.92 7.42 -22.11
CA PRO A 114 -16.56 7.88 -23.34
C PRO A 114 -17.86 8.67 -23.05
N GLY A 115 -17.97 9.89 -23.60
CA GLY A 115 -19.11 10.79 -23.35
C GLY A 115 -18.93 11.76 -22.18
N THR A 116 -17.89 11.64 -21.36
CA THR A 116 -17.57 12.64 -20.33
C THR A 116 -17.25 13.97 -20.99
N PRO A 117 -17.88 15.08 -20.55
CA PRO A 117 -17.53 16.41 -21.04
C PRO A 117 -16.08 16.76 -20.77
N ARG A 118 -15.56 17.79 -21.44
CA ARG A 118 -14.22 18.30 -21.16
C ARG A 118 -14.06 18.56 -19.68
N LEU A 119 -12.99 17.99 -19.08
CA LEU A 119 -12.70 18.10 -17.66
C LEU A 119 -12.56 19.56 -17.25
N ILE A 120 -12.91 19.84 -15.99
CA ILE A 120 -12.81 21.18 -15.40
C ILE A 120 -11.65 21.23 -14.40
N ALA A 121 -11.05 22.40 -14.22
CA ALA A 121 -9.98 22.66 -13.26
C ALA A 121 -10.09 24.08 -12.70
N PRO A 122 -9.38 24.44 -11.62
CA PRO A 122 -9.30 25.82 -11.16
C PRO A 122 -8.77 26.75 -12.25
N SER A 123 -7.72 26.31 -12.96
CA SER A 123 -7.07 27.03 -14.04
C SER A 123 -6.67 26.04 -15.14
N PHE A 124 -6.16 26.56 -16.24
CA PHE A 124 -5.57 25.72 -17.28
C PHE A 124 -4.31 25.06 -16.73
N VAL A 125 -4.37 23.74 -16.54
CA VAL A 125 -3.25 22.88 -16.15
C VAL A 125 -3.07 21.79 -17.21
N GLY A 126 -1.85 21.34 -17.41
CA GLY A 126 -1.54 20.29 -18.39
C GLY A 126 -2.37 19.02 -18.16
N PRO A 127 -2.56 18.22 -19.20
CA PRO A 127 -3.36 17.01 -19.12
C PRO A 127 -2.75 16.02 -18.11
N TYR A 128 -3.56 15.52 -17.20
CA TYR A 128 -3.15 14.49 -16.23
C TYR A 128 -3.44 13.08 -16.75
N TYR A 129 -4.70 12.80 -17.01
CA TYR A 129 -5.17 11.51 -17.53
C TYR A 129 -5.98 11.68 -18.83
N ALA A 130 -6.44 12.89 -19.11
CA ALA A 130 -7.22 13.18 -20.29
C ALA A 130 -6.32 13.55 -21.48
N LYS A 131 -6.76 13.18 -22.69
CA LYS A 131 -6.11 13.56 -23.96
C LYS A 131 -6.17 15.07 -24.22
N GLU A 132 -7.17 15.75 -23.66
CA GLU A 132 -7.40 17.18 -23.78
C GLU A 132 -7.18 17.88 -22.44
N ALA A 133 -6.52 19.03 -22.46
CA ALA A 133 -6.30 19.83 -21.26
C ALA A 133 -7.65 20.27 -20.66
N PRO A 134 -7.82 20.21 -19.32
CA PRO A 134 -9.03 20.65 -18.66
C PRO A 134 -9.28 22.15 -18.92
N ARG A 135 -10.54 22.57 -18.91
CA ARG A 135 -10.90 23.98 -18.96
C ARG A 135 -11.07 24.58 -17.55
N PRO A 136 -10.85 25.90 -17.38
CA PRO A 136 -11.22 26.57 -16.14
C PRO A 136 -12.72 26.44 -15.87
N VAL A 137 -13.09 26.12 -14.63
CA VAL A 137 -14.49 26.12 -14.17
C VAL A 137 -14.99 27.56 -14.05
N THR A 138 -16.24 27.83 -14.44
CA THR A 138 -16.85 29.16 -14.30
C THR A 138 -17.35 29.42 -12.88
N VAL A 139 -17.63 30.67 -12.54
CA VAL A 139 -18.17 31.04 -11.22
C VAL A 139 -19.58 30.48 -11.03
N GLU A 140 -20.39 30.47 -12.09
CA GLU A 140 -21.75 29.92 -12.09
C GLU A 140 -21.72 28.40 -11.81
N GLU A 141 -20.79 27.67 -12.43
CA GLU A 141 -20.59 26.24 -12.17
C GLU A 141 -20.14 26.00 -10.73
N LEU A 142 -19.28 26.85 -10.17
CA LEU A 142 -18.89 26.75 -8.74
C LEU A 142 -20.10 26.86 -7.81
N GLN A 143 -21.05 27.75 -8.11
CA GLN A 143 -22.28 27.88 -7.31
C GLN A 143 -23.18 26.64 -7.41
N VAL A 144 -23.18 25.93 -8.54
CA VAL A 144 -23.85 24.64 -8.67
C VAL A 144 -23.15 23.58 -7.82
N ILE A 145 -21.82 23.48 -7.91
CA ILE A 145 -21.01 22.51 -7.19
C ILE A 145 -21.13 22.69 -5.67
N ILE A 146 -21.13 23.94 -5.16
CA ILE A 146 -21.34 24.22 -3.74
C ILE A 146 -22.67 23.63 -3.26
N ARG A 147 -23.77 23.83 -4.03
CA ARG A 147 -25.06 23.23 -3.67
C ARG A 147 -25.02 21.70 -3.72
N GLN A 148 -24.34 21.11 -4.71
CA GLN A 148 -24.18 19.64 -4.81
C GLN A 148 -23.49 19.05 -3.58
N PHE A 149 -22.45 19.70 -3.02
CA PHE A 149 -21.84 19.27 -1.76
C PHE A 149 -22.84 19.33 -0.60
N GLY A 150 -23.63 20.40 -0.46
CA GLY A 150 -24.66 20.53 0.57
C GLY A 150 -25.73 19.47 0.45
N GLU A 151 -26.24 19.20 -0.76
CA GLU A 151 -27.24 18.18 -1.03
C GLU A 151 -26.71 16.76 -0.78
N ALA A 152 -25.46 16.49 -1.19
CA ALA A 152 -24.77 15.22 -0.92
C ALA A 152 -24.65 14.98 0.60
N ALA A 153 -24.23 15.99 1.36
CA ALA A 153 -24.17 15.92 2.81
C ALA A 153 -25.55 15.66 3.46
N LEU A 154 -26.60 16.28 2.95
CA LEU A 154 -27.97 16.03 3.43
C LEU A 154 -28.42 14.58 3.15
N ARG A 155 -28.10 14.03 1.99
CA ARG A 155 -28.44 12.64 1.63
C ARG A 155 -27.74 11.64 2.55
N VAL A 156 -26.43 11.78 2.79
CA VAL A 156 -25.73 10.88 3.72
C VAL A 156 -26.18 11.07 5.17
N LYS A 157 -26.57 12.27 5.57
CA LYS A 157 -27.20 12.52 6.87
C LYS A 157 -28.54 11.78 6.98
N LYS A 158 -29.40 11.83 5.95
CA LYS A 158 -30.65 11.05 5.90
C LYS A 158 -30.38 9.55 5.98
N ALA A 159 -29.30 9.07 5.37
CA ALA A 159 -28.86 7.68 5.44
C ALA A 159 -28.19 7.29 6.76
N GLY A 160 -28.15 8.17 7.75
CA GLY A 160 -27.65 7.89 9.10
C GLY A 160 -26.16 8.13 9.32
N ALA A 161 -25.43 8.76 8.42
CA ALA A 161 -24.04 9.13 8.65
C ALA A 161 -23.90 10.17 9.80
N ASP A 162 -22.83 10.08 10.58
CA ASP A 162 -22.56 10.96 11.72
C ASP A 162 -21.98 12.33 11.30
N GLY A 163 -21.49 12.41 10.06
CA GLY A 163 -20.88 13.62 9.50
C GLY A 163 -20.39 13.36 8.08
N VAL A 164 -19.52 14.26 7.61
CA VAL A 164 -18.80 14.13 6.34
C VAL A 164 -17.34 14.55 6.50
N GLU A 165 -16.45 13.97 5.70
CA GLU A 165 -15.13 14.52 5.45
C GLU A 165 -15.13 15.25 4.09
N ILE A 166 -14.66 16.49 4.06
CA ILE A 166 -14.49 17.29 2.84
C ILE A 166 -13.03 17.15 2.38
N HIS A 167 -12.81 16.63 1.17
CA HIS A 167 -11.47 16.43 0.63
C HIS A 167 -10.92 17.71 -0.01
N ALA A 168 -9.98 18.37 0.67
CA ALA A 168 -9.28 19.57 0.19
C ALA A 168 -7.74 19.43 0.24
N ALA A 169 -7.22 18.21 0.08
CA ALA A 169 -5.79 17.90 0.22
C ALA A 169 -5.13 17.53 -1.12
N HIS A 170 -3.76 17.47 -1.11
CA HIS A 170 -2.91 16.85 -2.14
C HIS A 170 -2.94 17.54 -3.50
N ALA A 171 -3.45 18.77 -3.59
CA ALA A 171 -3.79 19.40 -4.87
C ALA A 171 -4.62 18.42 -5.74
N HIS A 172 -5.56 17.69 -5.10
CA HIS A 172 -6.31 16.58 -5.70
C HIS A 172 -7.80 16.90 -5.74
N GLY A 173 -8.45 16.59 -6.87
CA GLY A 173 -9.83 16.99 -7.11
C GLY A 173 -10.02 18.51 -7.15
N LEU A 174 -11.28 18.94 -7.10
CA LEU A 174 -11.58 20.35 -7.28
C LEU A 174 -11.10 21.22 -6.11
N LEU A 175 -11.50 20.88 -4.87
CA LEU A 175 -11.20 21.71 -3.69
C LEU A 175 -9.70 21.75 -3.39
N GLY A 176 -9.01 20.60 -3.44
CA GLY A 176 -7.56 20.54 -3.28
C GLY A 176 -6.83 21.32 -4.37
N GLY A 177 -7.32 21.26 -5.61
CA GLY A 177 -6.79 22.02 -6.73
C GLY A 177 -7.00 23.54 -6.56
N PHE A 178 -8.16 23.98 -6.03
CA PHE A 178 -8.40 25.40 -5.74
C PHE A 178 -7.48 25.93 -4.66
N LEU A 179 -7.24 25.15 -3.60
CA LEU A 179 -6.40 25.56 -2.47
C LEU A 179 -4.91 25.64 -2.88
N SER A 180 -4.45 24.74 -3.76
CA SER A 180 -3.05 24.66 -4.19
C SER A 180 -2.66 25.80 -5.14
N PRO A 181 -1.60 26.57 -4.82
CA PRO A 181 -1.08 27.58 -5.75
C PRO A 181 -0.44 26.97 -7.02
N LEU A 182 -0.16 25.67 -7.03
CA LEU A 182 0.35 24.97 -8.22
C LEU A 182 -0.70 24.89 -9.32
N TYR A 183 -1.97 24.68 -8.97
CA TYR A 183 -3.09 24.50 -9.89
C TYR A 183 -3.98 25.73 -10.03
N ASN A 184 -4.10 26.55 -8.98
CA ASN A 184 -4.96 27.72 -9.00
C ASN A 184 -4.16 28.98 -9.39
N LYS A 185 -4.29 29.37 -10.67
CA LYS A 185 -3.70 30.59 -11.24
C LYS A 185 -4.78 31.63 -11.60
N ARG A 186 -5.97 31.54 -10.95
CA ARG A 186 -7.08 32.47 -11.18
C ARG A 186 -6.75 33.85 -10.65
N THR A 187 -7.35 34.87 -11.27
CA THR A 187 -7.24 36.29 -10.89
C THR A 187 -8.56 36.87 -10.40
N ASP A 188 -9.63 36.05 -10.36
CA ASP A 188 -10.93 36.41 -9.78
C ASP A 188 -10.99 36.14 -8.28
N ALA A 189 -12.18 36.28 -7.69
CA ALA A 189 -12.41 36.10 -6.25
C ALA A 189 -12.06 34.69 -5.69
N TYR A 190 -11.83 33.71 -6.56
CA TYR A 190 -11.49 32.33 -6.18
C TYR A 190 -10.01 32.00 -6.41
N GLY A 191 -9.14 33.00 -6.63
CA GLY A 191 -7.72 32.83 -6.89
C GLY A 191 -6.87 33.91 -6.22
N GLY A 192 -5.66 34.10 -6.73
CA GLY A 192 -4.71 35.08 -6.20
C GLY A 192 -4.09 34.65 -4.87
N ASP A 193 -4.41 35.33 -3.80
CA ASP A 193 -3.87 35.02 -2.47
C ASP A 193 -4.53 33.78 -1.82
N ILE A 194 -4.07 33.43 -0.63
CA ILE A 194 -4.56 32.25 0.08
C ILE A 194 -6.05 32.36 0.45
N ASN A 195 -6.58 33.58 0.66
CA ASN A 195 -7.99 33.78 0.99
C ASN A 195 -8.86 33.48 -0.23
N GLY A 196 -8.48 33.96 -1.41
CA GLY A 196 -9.17 33.65 -2.67
C GLY A 196 -9.11 32.15 -2.99
N ARG A 197 -7.96 31.50 -2.81
CA ARG A 197 -7.83 30.06 -3.03
C ARG A 197 -8.64 29.21 -2.05
N LEU A 198 -8.79 29.66 -0.80
CA LEU A 198 -9.56 28.95 0.24
C LEU A 198 -11.08 29.17 0.11
N LYS A 199 -11.51 30.24 -0.57
CA LYS A 199 -12.91 30.70 -0.62
C LYS A 199 -13.89 29.59 -1.00
N LEU A 200 -13.61 28.81 -2.03
CA LEU A 200 -14.50 27.72 -2.46
C LEU A 200 -14.74 26.70 -1.32
N THR A 201 -13.69 26.29 -0.64
CA THR A 201 -13.80 25.34 0.48
C THR A 201 -14.63 25.91 1.62
N LEU A 202 -14.46 27.19 1.96
CA LEU A 202 -15.27 27.85 3.00
C LEU A 202 -16.75 27.95 2.61
N GLU A 203 -17.07 28.23 1.34
CA GLU A 203 -18.45 28.29 0.85
C GLU A 203 -19.11 26.89 0.87
N VAL A 204 -18.37 25.82 0.54
CA VAL A 204 -18.85 24.44 0.67
C VAL A 204 -19.15 24.11 2.14
N ILE A 205 -18.24 24.44 3.07
CA ILE A 205 -18.45 24.22 4.51
C ILE A 205 -19.69 24.97 5.00
N ALA A 206 -19.84 26.23 4.62
CA ALA A 206 -20.98 27.05 5.00
C ALA A 206 -22.32 26.45 4.50
N GLU A 207 -22.36 25.93 3.25
CA GLU A 207 -23.55 25.32 2.68
C GLU A 207 -23.87 23.98 3.39
N VAL A 208 -22.86 23.12 3.64
CA VAL A 208 -23.06 21.89 4.41
C VAL A 208 -23.56 22.20 5.81
N ARG A 209 -22.94 23.15 6.52
CA ARG A 209 -23.35 23.56 7.88
C ARG A 209 -24.76 24.14 7.91
N LYS A 210 -25.13 24.95 6.93
CA LYS A 210 -26.46 25.55 6.78
C LYS A 210 -27.54 24.47 6.62
N ILE A 211 -27.27 23.44 5.79
CA ILE A 211 -28.25 22.40 5.44
C ILE A 211 -28.29 21.31 6.52
N CYS A 212 -27.13 20.86 7.02
CA CYS A 212 -27.05 19.74 7.96
C CYS A 212 -27.12 20.13 9.43
N GLY A 213 -26.95 21.42 9.77
CA GLY A 213 -26.99 21.90 11.14
C GLY A 213 -25.68 21.64 11.91
N LYS A 214 -25.66 22.07 13.21
CA LYS A 214 -24.46 22.10 14.04
C LYS A 214 -24.03 20.73 14.60
N ASP A 215 -24.95 19.78 14.71
CA ASP A 215 -24.72 18.47 15.33
C ASP A 215 -24.15 17.44 14.34
N PHE A 216 -24.00 17.82 13.07
CA PHE A 216 -23.43 17.00 12.02
C PHE A 216 -21.94 17.29 11.86
N ILE A 217 -21.08 16.28 12.03
CA ILE A 217 -19.63 16.46 12.01
C ILE A 217 -19.18 16.92 10.61
N ILE A 218 -18.36 17.97 10.58
CA ILE A 218 -17.61 18.38 9.39
C ILE A 218 -16.13 18.20 9.68
N ASP A 219 -15.52 17.19 9.07
CA ASP A 219 -14.08 16.99 8.99
C ASP A 219 -13.57 17.60 7.68
N VAL A 220 -12.37 18.16 7.69
CA VAL A 220 -11.71 18.64 6.49
C VAL A 220 -10.32 18.05 6.37
N ARG A 221 -10.08 17.33 5.28
CA ARG A 221 -8.75 16.80 4.97
C ARG A 221 -7.95 17.82 4.19
N ILE A 222 -6.76 18.19 4.73
CA ILE A 222 -5.83 19.15 4.13
C ILE A 222 -4.42 18.56 3.99
N SER A 223 -3.61 19.13 3.09
CA SER A 223 -2.15 18.94 3.10
C SER A 223 -1.51 19.96 4.05
N GLY A 224 -0.79 19.48 5.06
CA GLY A 224 0.02 20.35 5.91
C GLY A 224 1.24 20.93 5.20
N ASP A 225 1.71 20.24 4.13
CA ASP A 225 2.75 20.69 3.21
C ASP A 225 2.61 19.89 1.90
N GLU A 226 2.71 20.53 0.76
CA GLU A 226 2.65 19.87 -0.55
C GLU A 226 3.99 19.27 -0.98
N TYR A 227 5.09 19.58 -0.27
CA TYR A 227 6.46 19.15 -0.56
C TYR A 227 6.91 19.45 -1.99
N SER A 228 6.39 20.50 -2.59
CA SER A 228 6.64 20.93 -3.97
C SER A 228 6.92 22.41 -4.01
N ASP A 229 7.95 22.81 -4.75
CA ASP A 229 8.32 24.22 -4.91
C ASP A 229 7.15 25.04 -5.45
N GLY A 230 6.82 26.14 -4.77
CA GLY A 230 5.68 26.99 -5.11
C GLY A 230 4.31 26.39 -4.76
N GLY A 231 4.27 25.25 -4.06
CA GLY A 231 3.07 24.65 -3.49
C GLY A 231 2.69 25.24 -2.14
N LEU A 232 1.60 24.72 -1.56
CA LEU A 232 1.16 25.05 -0.22
C LEU A 232 2.17 24.52 0.81
N ASN A 233 2.63 25.38 1.70
CA ASN A 233 3.58 25.06 2.76
C ASN A 233 2.92 25.04 4.15
N LEU A 234 3.68 24.65 5.19
CA LEU A 234 3.17 24.52 6.55
C LEU A 234 2.57 25.82 7.10
N ASN A 235 3.15 26.99 6.80
CA ASN A 235 2.59 28.28 7.28
C ASN A 235 1.23 28.56 6.63
N ASP A 236 1.10 28.27 5.34
CA ASP A 236 -0.18 28.35 4.63
C ASP A 236 -1.21 27.41 5.26
N ALA A 237 -0.81 26.17 5.56
CA ALA A 237 -1.68 25.16 6.16
C ALA A 237 -2.15 25.57 7.58
N ILE A 238 -1.28 26.18 8.39
CA ILE A 238 -1.65 26.76 9.69
C ILE A 238 -2.68 27.88 9.52
N TYR A 239 -2.47 28.76 8.54
CA TYR A 239 -3.44 29.82 8.26
C TYR A 239 -4.80 29.22 7.83
N VAL A 240 -4.80 28.29 6.89
CA VAL A 240 -5.99 27.58 6.42
C VAL A 240 -6.72 26.90 7.58
N SER A 241 -6.01 26.19 8.45
CA SER A 241 -6.57 25.49 9.62
C SER A 241 -7.34 26.44 10.54
N LYS A 242 -6.78 27.62 10.83
CA LYS A 242 -7.45 28.66 11.63
C LYS A 242 -8.72 29.19 10.97
N GLN A 243 -8.74 29.32 9.63
CA GLN A 243 -9.94 29.78 8.92
C GLN A 243 -11.02 28.68 8.89
N LEU A 244 -10.62 27.40 8.74
CA LEU A 244 -11.53 26.26 8.78
C LEU A 244 -12.19 26.12 10.17
N GLU A 245 -11.43 26.24 11.25
CA GLU A 245 -11.97 26.26 12.62
C GLU A 245 -13.00 27.38 12.80
N LYS A 246 -12.68 28.61 12.36
CA LYS A 246 -13.61 29.76 12.40
C LYS A 246 -14.88 29.53 11.57
N ALA A 247 -14.79 28.75 10.50
CA ALA A 247 -15.94 28.38 9.67
C ALA A 247 -16.80 27.27 10.29
N GLY A 248 -16.42 26.74 11.46
CA GLY A 248 -17.18 25.74 12.21
C GLY A 248 -16.89 24.30 11.78
N VAL A 249 -15.67 24.01 11.34
CA VAL A 249 -15.14 22.64 11.17
C VAL A 249 -14.93 22.02 12.55
N ASP A 250 -15.28 20.75 12.71
CA ASP A 250 -15.23 20.04 13.99
C ASP A 250 -13.93 19.25 14.19
N MET A 251 -13.22 18.90 13.10
CA MET A 251 -11.98 18.15 13.13
C MET A 251 -11.14 18.46 11.88
N LEU A 252 -9.82 18.32 11.98
CA LEU A 252 -8.90 18.42 10.86
C LEU A 252 -8.16 17.09 10.63
N HIS A 253 -8.21 16.57 9.41
CA HIS A 253 -7.41 15.44 8.97
C HIS A 253 -6.16 15.95 8.22
N VAL A 254 -5.02 16.00 8.91
CA VAL A 254 -3.76 16.52 8.36
C VAL A 254 -3.00 15.42 7.65
N SER A 255 -2.83 15.61 6.35
CA SER A 255 -2.01 14.78 5.48
C SER A 255 -0.84 15.60 4.91
N GLY A 256 -0.15 15.13 3.87
CA GLY A 256 0.93 15.85 3.20
C GLY A 256 1.14 15.40 1.77
N GLY A 257 1.91 16.17 1.02
CA GLY A 257 2.27 15.89 -0.36
C GLY A 257 1.21 16.25 -1.39
N THR A 258 1.57 16.04 -2.65
CA THR A 258 0.72 16.26 -3.82
C THR A 258 0.73 15.06 -4.75
N THR A 259 -0.21 15.04 -5.69
CA THR A 259 -0.22 14.10 -6.82
C THR A 259 0.90 14.38 -7.84
N ILE A 260 1.45 15.60 -7.89
CA ILE A 260 2.58 15.96 -8.76
C ILE A 260 3.86 15.26 -8.31
N LYS A 261 4.17 15.33 -7.03
CA LYS A 261 5.35 14.67 -6.45
C LYS A 261 4.95 13.25 -6.03
N ARG A 262 5.08 12.31 -6.95
CA ARG A 262 4.73 10.89 -6.70
C ARG A 262 5.36 10.37 -5.42
N GLY A 263 4.59 9.65 -4.62
CA GLY A 263 5.03 9.06 -3.35
C GLY A 263 5.02 10.00 -2.15
N SER A 264 4.74 11.30 -2.33
CA SER A 264 4.67 12.25 -1.20
C SER A 264 3.33 12.20 -0.45
N SER A 265 2.21 12.01 -1.17
CA SER A 265 0.87 11.93 -0.56
C SER A 265 0.53 10.55 0.01
N ILE A 266 1.12 9.50 -0.54
CA ILE A 266 0.96 8.12 -0.08
C ILE A 266 2.34 7.58 0.24
N PRO A 267 2.72 7.49 1.54
CA PRO A 267 4.04 7.05 1.95
C PRO A 267 4.37 5.65 1.42
N ALA A 268 5.44 5.58 0.61
CA ALA A 268 5.95 4.34 0.02
C ALA A 268 6.88 3.58 1.00
N PRO A 269 7.31 2.35 0.65
CA PRO A 269 8.33 1.63 1.40
C PRO A 269 9.57 2.50 1.64
N GLY A 270 10.12 2.45 2.83
CA GLY A 270 11.28 3.28 3.23
C GLY A 270 10.96 4.71 3.68
N THR A 271 9.74 5.18 3.49
CA THR A 271 9.31 6.43 4.12
C THR A 271 9.19 6.23 5.63
N LYS A 272 9.60 7.22 6.41
CA LYS A 272 9.49 7.18 7.87
C LYS A 272 8.04 6.89 8.31
N MET A 273 7.88 6.01 9.29
CA MET A 273 6.59 5.78 9.94
C MET A 273 6.11 7.05 10.63
N GLY A 274 4.79 7.30 10.63
CA GLY A 274 4.23 8.55 11.12
C GLY A 274 4.68 9.78 10.31
N SER A 275 4.87 9.64 8.99
CA SER A 275 5.53 10.63 8.11
C SER A 275 4.96 12.04 8.16
N HIS A 276 3.68 12.21 8.44
CA HIS A 276 3.03 13.53 8.49
C HIS A 276 2.79 14.04 9.92
N SER A 277 3.24 13.30 10.95
CA SER A 277 3.00 13.66 12.35
C SER A 277 3.64 14.97 12.79
N ALA A 278 4.72 15.40 12.13
CA ALA A 278 5.30 16.72 12.40
C ALA A 278 4.39 17.87 11.92
N LEU A 279 3.68 17.67 10.80
CA LEU A 279 2.75 18.66 10.27
C LEU A 279 1.52 18.81 11.19
N SER A 280 0.92 17.67 11.59
CA SER A 280 -0.21 17.68 12.53
C SER A 280 0.17 18.28 13.88
N ALA A 281 1.35 17.95 14.41
CA ALA A 281 1.84 18.49 15.67
C ALA A 281 1.99 20.02 15.64
N GLU A 282 2.44 20.58 14.51
CA GLU A 282 2.57 22.03 14.41
C GLU A 282 1.21 22.71 14.23
N ILE A 283 0.34 22.18 13.37
CA ILE A 283 -1.02 22.71 13.16
C ILE A 283 -1.82 22.69 14.47
N LYS A 284 -1.73 21.59 15.24
CA LYS A 284 -2.42 21.42 16.53
C LYS A 284 -2.14 22.54 17.53
N LYS A 285 -0.96 23.13 17.52
CA LYS A 285 -0.62 24.26 18.41
C LYS A 285 -1.42 25.54 18.10
N HIS A 286 -2.11 25.59 16.97
CA HIS A 286 -2.73 26.78 16.43
C HIS A 286 -4.26 26.73 16.33
N VAL A 287 -4.86 25.57 16.63
CA VAL A 287 -6.31 25.33 16.64
C VAL A 287 -6.73 24.63 17.93
N SER A 288 -8.02 24.75 18.30
CA SER A 288 -8.60 24.09 19.48
C SER A 288 -9.41 22.83 19.14
N ILE A 289 -9.78 22.65 17.88
CA ILE A 289 -10.48 21.46 17.40
C ILE A 289 -9.51 20.27 17.28
N PRO A 290 -10.00 19.02 17.41
CA PRO A 290 -9.18 17.83 17.26
C PRO A 290 -8.44 17.76 15.93
N VAL A 291 -7.16 17.35 15.98
CA VAL A 291 -6.29 17.19 14.82
C VAL A 291 -5.90 15.73 14.65
N ALA A 292 -6.24 15.15 13.52
CA ALA A 292 -5.85 13.79 13.14
C ALA A 292 -4.58 13.80 12.30
N THR A 293 -3.71 12.80 12.53
CA THR A 293 -2.51 12.55 11.72
C THR A 293 -2.64 11.27 10.93
N VAL A 294 -2.05 11.24 9.73
CA VAL A 294 -1.96 10.06 8.87
C VAL A 294 -0.52 9.91 8.36
N GLY A 295 -0.20 8.76 7.84
CA GLY A 295 1.08 8.55 7.14
C GLY A 295 1.89 7.39 7.70
N ARG A 296 1.63 6.18 7.18
CA ARG A 296 2.37 4.96 7.53
C ARG A 296 2.41 4.68 9.04
N ILE A 297 1.27 4.83 9.70
CA ILE A 297 1.05 4.38 11.07
C ILE A 297 0.55 2.93 10.95
N THR A 298 1.41 1.96 11.27
CA THR A 298 1.14 0.53 11.06
C THR A 298 1.17 -0.27 12.35
N GLU A 299 1.69 0.31 13.42
CA GLU A 299 1.92 -0.33 14.71
C GLU A 299 1.13 0.38 15.82
N PRO A 300 0.51 -0.36 16.76
CA PRO A 300 -0.23 0.24 17.88
C PRO A 300 0.64 1.11 18.78
N TRP A 301 1.87 0.65 19.09
CA TRP A 301 2.82 1.39 19.94
C TRP A 301 3.19 2.76 19.36
N LEU A 302 3.33 2.85 18.01
CA LEU A 302 3.60 4.14 17.35
C LEU A 302 2.40 5.08 17.47
N ALA A 303 1.18 4.56 17.28
CA ALA A 303 -0.02 5.38 17.43
C ALA A 303 -0.16 5.92 18.85
N GLU A 304 0.10 5.11 19.86
CA GLU A 304 0.12 5.56 21.27
C GLU A 304 1.19 6.64 21.50
N GLU A 305 2.43 6.41 21.03
CA GLU A 305 3.55 7.36 21.15
C GLU A 305 3.23 8.72 20.53
N LEU A 306 2.59 8.72 19.35
CA LEU A 306 2.17 9.97 18.69
C LEU A 306 1.16 10.76 19.53
N LEU A 307 0.23 10.08 20.19
CA LEU A 307 -0.77 10.70 21.07
C LEU A 307 -0.16 11.15 22.39
N GLU A 308 0.72 10.35 22.99
CA GLU A 308 1.42 10.68 24.24
C GLU A 308 2.33 11.90 24.10
N ASN A 309 3.02 12.02 22.94
CA ASN A 309 3.90 13.14 22.62
C ASN A 309 3.17 14.33 21.98
N ASP A 310 1.85 14.37 22.08
CA ASP A 310 0.99 15.46 21.61
C ASP A 310 1.18 15.83 20.11
N LYS A 311 1.51 14.80 19.29
CA LYS A 311 1.67 14.96 17.84
C LYS A 311 0.33 15.05 17.10
N ALA A 312 -0.71 14.49 17.68
CA ALA A 312 -2.08 14.53 17.19
C ALA A 312 -3.06 14.19 18.31
N ASP A 313 -4.36 14.35 18.06
CA ASP A 313 -5.45 13.87 18.94
C ASP A 313 -5.99 12.52 18.48
N ILE A 314 -5.80 12.19 17.20
CA ILE A 314 -6.36 11.04 16.50
C ILE A 314 -5.31 10.46 15.56
N CYS A 315 -5.23 9.12 15.48
CA CYS A 315 -4.41 8.40 14.53
C CYS A 315 -5.27 7.79 13.41
N MET A 316 -5.03 8.26 12.18
CA MET A 316 -5.64 7.71 10.97
C MET A 316 -4.86 6.48 10.49
N ILE A 317 -5.35 5.27 10.81
CA ILE A 317 -4.71 3.99 10.52
C ILE A 317 -5.40 3.35 9.32
N GLY A 318 -4.80 3.46 8.13
CA GLY A 318 -5.42 3.02 6.87
C GLY A 318 -5.03 1.59 6.49
N ARG A 319 -3.85 1.45 5.86
CA ARG A 319 -3.40 0.17 5.27
C ARG A 319 -3.24 -0.96 6.29
N ALA A 320 -2.95 -0.66 7.54
CA ALA A 320 -2.95 -1.68 8.61
C ALA A 320 -4.36 -2.23 8.83
N ASN A 321 -5.40 -1.39 8.84
CA ASN A 321 -6.80 -1.85 8.92
C ASN A 321 -7.30 -2.57 7.65
N LEU A 322 -6.69 -2.32 6.47
CA LEU A 322 -6.94 -3.16 5.29
C LEU A 322 -6.33 -4.55 5.46
N CYS A 323 -5.11 -4.59 5.98
CA CYS A 323 -4.34 -5.80 6.17
C CYS A 323 -4.92 -6.67 7.31
N GLU A 324 -5.32 -6.03 8.41
CA GLU A 324 -5.84 -6.66 9.63
C GLU A 324 -7.11 -5.93 10.09
N PRO A 325 -8.29 -6.45 9.76
CA PRO A 325 -9.55 -5.86 10.24
C PRO A 325 -9.68 -5.83 11.76
N GLU A 326 -9.13 -6.81 12.47
CA GLU A 326 -9.16 -6.96 13.93
C GLU A 326 -8.04 -6.16 14.65
N PHE A 327 -7.36 -5.25 13.96
CA PHE A 327 -6.22 -4.48 14.47
C PHE A 327 -6.47 -3.88 15.85
N CYS A 328 -7.59 -3.17 16.05
CA CYS A 328 -7.86 -2.51 17.32
C CYS A 328 -8.16 -3.51 18.45
N ASN A 329 -8.96 -4.54 18.18
CA ASN A 329 -9.30 -5.55 19.20
C ASN A 329 -8.05 -6.29 19.69
N LYS A 330 -7.18 -6.72 18.76
CA LYS A 330 -5.92 -7.40 19.07
C LYS A 330 -4.98 -6.49 19.87
N ALA A 331 -4.79 -5.25 19.42
CA ALA A 331 -3.97 -4.28 20.11
C ALA A 331 -4.49 -3.98 21.54
N GLN A 332 -5.80 -3.78 21.68
CA GLN A 332 -6.42 -3.52 22.99
C GLN A 332 -6.31 -4.69 23.95
N ALA A 333 -6.33 -5.92 23.42
CA ALA A 333 -6.15 -7.16 24.19
C ALA A 333 -4.68 -7.43 24.54
N GLY A 334 -3.71 -6.71 23.96
CA GLY A 334 -2.28 -6.94 24.15
C GLY A 334 -1.73 -8.12 23.34
N HIS A 335 -2.39 -8.46 22.22
CA HIS A 335 -2.01 -9.52 21.28
C HIS A 335 -1.45 -8.93 19.98
N GLU A 336 -0.38 -8.16 20.09
CA GLU A 336 0.22 -7.46 18.96
C GLU A 336 0.85 -8.41 17.95
N GLU A 337 1.43 -9.50 18.44
CA GLU A 337 2.02 -10.56 17.62
C GLU A 337 0.99 -11.26 16.72
N ASP A 338 -0.30 -11.15 17.05
CA ASP A 338 -1.41 -11.67 16.26
C ASP A 338 -1.86 -10.71 15.16
N ILE A 339 -1.40 -9.46 15.17
CA ILE A 339 -1.73 -8.46 14.14
C ILE A 339 -0.98 -8.79 12.86
N ARG A 340 -1.71 -9.06 11.77
CA ARG A 340 -1.14 -9.23 10.44
C ARG A 340 -0.48 -7.91 9.98
N PRO A 341 0.84 -7.87 9.75
CA PRO A 341 1.55 -6.62 9.53
C PRO A 341 1.34 -6.06 8.11
N CYS A 342 1.11 -4.76 8.00
CA CYS A 342 1.17 -4.08 6.72
C CYS A 342 2.64 -3.83 6.32
N ILE A 343 3.12 -4.53 5.29
CA ILE A 343 4.50 -4.42 4.78
C ILE A 343 4.75 -3.20 3.86
N GLY A 344 3.82 -2.26 3.78
CA GLY A 344 3.99 -1.01 3.03
C GLY A 344 4.10 -1.14 1.51
N CYS A 345 3.87 -2.30 0.91
CA CYS A 345 4.14 -2.63 -0.50
C CYS A 345 3.29 -1.88 -1.54
N LEU A 346 2.26 -1.14 -1.14
CA LEU A 346 1.35 -0.36 -1.99
C LEU A 346 0.50 -1.19 -2.99
N ARG A 347 0.46 -2.52 -2.87
CA ARG A 347 -0.34 -3.38 -3.75
C ARG A 347 -1.83 -3.01 -3.75
N CYS A 348 -2.36 -2.66 -2.58
CA CYS A 348 -3.75 -2.23 -2.40
C CYS A 348 -4.11 -0.96 -3.20
N LEU A 349 -3.13 -0.16 -3.60
CA LEU A 349 -3.33 1.06 -4.38
C LEU A 349 -3.06 0.85 -5.87
N ASN A 350 -2.04 0.04 -6.21
CA ASN A 350 -1.67 -0.16 -7.61
C ASN A 350 -2.80 -0.80 -8.43
N GLY A 351 -3.55 -1.75 -7.85
CA GLY A 351 -4.64 -2.44 -8.54
C GLY A 351 -5.83 -1.52 -8.84
N ILE A 352 -6.23 -0.70 -7.88
CA ILE A 352 -7.42 0.15 -8.00
C ILE A 352 -7.29 1.22 -9.08
N MET A 353 -6.09 1.75 -9.31
CA MET A 353 -5.81 2.72 -10.39
C MET A 353 -6.05 2.13 -11.80
N PHE A 354 -6.09 0.80 -11.93
CA PHE A 354 -6.42 0.09 -13.17
C PHE A 354 -7.81 -0.56 -13.14
N GLY A 355 -8.71 -0.06 -12.29
CA GLY A 355 -10.09 -0.55 -12.17
C GLY A 355 -10.22 -1.94 -11.51
N LYS A 356 -9.15 -2.48 -10.92
CA LYS A 356 -9.20 -3.72 -10.14
C LYS A 356 -9.69 -3.44 -8.72
N ARG A 357 -10.33 -4.42 -8.10
CA ARG A 357 -10.70 -4.38 -6.70
C ARG A 357 -9.46 -4.30 -5.80
N VAL A 358 -9.64 -3.76 -4.60
CA VAL A 358 -8.60 -3.72 -3.58
C VAL A 358 -8.10 -5.13 -3.25
N ALA A 359 -6.78 -5.28 -3.15
CA ALA A 359 -6.12 -6.52 -2.80
C ALA A 359 -4.96 -6.28 -1.83
N CYS A 360 -4.61 -7.24 -1.01
CA CYS A 360 -3.48 -7.14 -0.09
C CYS A 360 -2.47 -8.26 -0.35
N THR A 361 -1.17 -7.92 -0.25
CA THR A 361 -0.08 -8.90 -0.41
C THR A 361 -0.08 -9.95 0.69
N VAL A 362 -0.46 -9.57 1.90
CA VAL A 362 -0.33 -10.43 3.09
C VAL A 362 -1.68 -10.85 3.69
N ASN A 363 -2.78 -10.33 3.15
CA ASN A 363 -4.13 -10.74 3.52
C ASN A 363 -4.89 -11.24 2.29
N PRO A 364 -4.86 -12.55 2.00
CA PRO A 364 -5.54 -13.12 0.85
C PRO A 364 -7.07 -13.02 0.95
N SER A 365 -7.64 -12.99 2.17
CA SER A 365 -9.10 -12.89 2.37
C SER A 365 -9.68 -11.52 2.03
N LEU A 366 -8.82 -10.51 1.74
CA LEU A 366 -9.31 -9.22 1.24
C LEU A 366 -9.82 -9.31 -0.22
N GLU A 367 -9.46 -10.35 -0.95
CA GLU A 367 -9.96 -10.60 -2.31
C GLU A 367 -11.30 -11.33 -2.25
N PRO A 368 -12.30 -10.90 -3.04
CA PRO A 368 -13.67 -11.45 -2.97
C PRO A 368 -13.78 -12.94 -3.31
N GLU A 369 -12.80 -13.47 -4.05
CA GLU A 369 -12.75 -14.89 -4.39
C GLU A 369 -12.32 -15.77 -3.21
N ASN A 370 -11.80 -15.16 -2.14
CA ASN A 370 -11.33 -15.84 -0.96
C ASN A 370 -12.31 -15.62 0.18
N GLU A 371 -12.95 -16.68 0.66
CA GLU A 371 -13.86 -16.62 1.79
C GLU A 371 -13.11 -16.19 3.07
N ASP A 372 -13.68 -15.24 3.80
CA ASP A 372 -13.10 -14.73 5.05
C ASP A 372 -13.03 -15.78 6.19
N THR A 373 -13.72 -16.90 6.04
CA THR A 373 -13.82 -17.94 7.06
C THR A 373 -13.10 -19.21 6.64
N ILE A 374 -12.02 -19.54 7.34
CA ILE A 374 -11.37 -20.84 7.23
C ILE A 374 -12.26 -21.87 7.93
N ALA A 375 -13.15 -22.52 7.17
CA ALA A 375 -14.05 -23.55 7.70
C ALA A 375 -13.28 -24.84 8.02
N PRO A 376 -13.66 -25.59 9.07
CA PRO A 376 -13.10 -26.92 9.32
C PRO A 376 -13.26 -27.84 8.11
N ALA A 377 -12.24 -28.65 7.85
CA ALA A 377 -12.29 -29.66 6.80
C ALA A 377 -13.34 -30.72 7.12
N LYS A 378 -13.97 -31.29 6.09
CA LYS A 378 -14.92 -32.42 6.25
C LYS A 378 -14.23 -33.69 6.74
N GLU A 379 -12.98 -33.87 6.34
CA GLU A 379 -12.13 -35.00 6.69
C GLU A 379 -10.73 -34.50 7.05
N THR A 380 -10.19 -34.98 8.18
CA THR A 380 -8.83 -34.63 8.64
C THR A 380 -7.81 -35.44 7.83
N LYS A 381 -6.80 -34.75 7.28
CA LYS A 381 -5.68 -35.35 6.55
C LYS A 381 -4.37 -35.11 7.28
N ASN A 382 -3.36 -35.92 6.99
CA ASN A 382 -1.97 -35.63 7.28
C ASN A 382 -1.39 -34.84 6.09
N VAL A 383 -0.76 -33.71 6.32
CA VAL A 383 -0.24 -32.82 5.29
C VAL A 383 1.24 -32.56 5.51
N LEU A 384 2.06 -32.82 4.49
CA LEU A 384 3.48 -32.50 4.46
C LEU A 384 3.70 -31.29 3.52
N VAL A 385 4.14 -30.18 4.12
CA VAL A 385 4.51 -28.97 3.37
C VAL A 385 6.03 -28.92 3.24
N ILE A 386 6.54 -28.87 2.04
CA ILE A 386 7.97 -28.85 1.72
C ILE A 386 8.37 -27.45 1.27
N GLY A 387 9.09 -26.72 2.14
CA GLY A 387 9.52 -25.34 1.95
C GLY A 387 8.81 -24.35 2.85
N GLY A 388 9.57 -23.64 3.68
CA GLY A 388 9.14 -22.65 4.68
C GLY A 388 9.14 -21.21 4.16
N GLY A 389 8.96 -21.00 2.85
CA GLY A 389 8.70 -19.70 2.26
C GLY A 389 7.26 -19.22 2.50
N PRO A 390 6.87 -18.01 2.00
CA PRO A 390 5.54 -17.44 2.29
C PRO A 390 4.38 -18.32 1.80
N ALA A 391 4.52 -19.04 0.68
CA ALA A 391 3.51 -19.97 0.18
C ALA A 391 3.31 -21.15 1.12
N GLY A 392 4.42 -21.80 1.52
CA GLY A 392 4.38 -22.96 2.39
C GLY A 392 3.91 -22.62 3.80
N MET A 393 4.36 -21.51 4.36
CA MET A 393 3.90 -21.05 5.68
C MET A 393 2.39 -20.76 5.69
N GLU A 394 1.87 -20.08 4.64
CA GLU A 394 0.43 -19.80 4.54
C GLU A 394 -0.38 -21.08 4.34
N ALA A 395 0.06 -21.99 3.45
CA ALA A 395 -0.60 -23.27 3.23
C ALA A 395 -0.64 -24.12 4.52
N ALA A 396 0.49 -24.20 5.23
CA ALA A 396 0.57 -24.94 6.48
C ALA A 396 -0.36 -24.38 7.56
N TYR A 397 -0.39 -23.04 7.70
CA TYR A 397 -1.28 -22.37 8.64
C TYR A 397 -2.76 -22.64 8.33
N VAL A 398 -3.18 -22.42 7.08
CA VAL A 398 -4.58 -22.61 6.69
C VAL A 398 -5.00 -24.07 6.82
N ALA A 399 -4.17 -25.02 6.39
CA ALA A 399 -4.44 -26.45 6.56
C ALA A 399 -4.61 -26.84 8.05
N ALA A 400 -3.73 -26.36 8.92
CA ALA A 400 -3.83 -26.62 10.36
C ALA A 400 -5.09 -25.98 10.99
N LYS A 401 -5.45 -24.76 10.56
CA LYS A 401 -6.69 -24.09 11.00
C LYS A 401 -7.95 -24.83 10.55
N ARG A 402 -7.89 -25.59 9.47
CA ARG A 402 -8.97 -26.47 9.01
C ARG A 402 -9.02 -27.81 9.77
N GLY A 403 -8.06 -28.09 10.63
CA GLY A 403 -8.03 -29.29 11.46
C GLY A 403 -7.15 -30.42 10.91
N HIS A 404 -6.35 -30.17 9.88
CA HIS A 404 -5.38 -31.15 9.37
C HIS A 404 -4.16 -31.28 10.29
N HIS A 405 -3.50 -32.44 10.27
CA HIS A 405 -2.21 -32.66 10.95
C HIS A 405 -1.08 -32.24 10.01
N VAL A 406 -0.40 -31.14 10.33
CA VAL A 406 0.55 -30.51 9.39
C VAL A 406 2.00 -30.63 9.90
N VAL A 407 2.87 -31.09 9.02
CA VAL A 407 4.33 -31.03 9.16
C VAL A 407 4.85 -30.09 8.06
N LEU A 408 5.62 -29.07 8.43
CA LEU A 408 6.34 -28.21 7.51
C LEU A 408 7.83 -28.47 7.64
N ALA A 409 8.49 -28.83 6.53
CA ALA A 409 9.94 -29.08 6.50
C ALA A 409 10.64 -28.06 5.58
N ASP A 410 11.76 -27.52 6.04
CA ASP A 410 12.63 -26.65 5.25
C ASP A 410 14.10 -27.07 5.41
N ARG A 411 14.84 -27.07 4.29
CA ARG A 411 16.27 -27.36 4.28
C ARG A 411 17.14 -26.28 4.91
N GLN A 412 16.60 -25.06 5.04
CA GLN A 412 17.28 -23.93 5.66
C GLN A 412 17.17 -24.00 7.20
N ASP A 413 17.99 -23.20 7.86
CA ASP A 413 18.02 -23.04 9.31
C ASP A 413 16.89 -22.15 9.87
N SER A 414 16.11 -21.54 8.99
CA SER A 414 15.07 -20.58 9.37
C SER A 414 14.00 -20.43 8.28
N LEU A 415 12.78 -20.08 8.72
CA LEU A 415 11.63 -19.78 7.87
C LEU A 415 11.80 -18.48 7.09
N GLY A 416 10.96 -18.29 6.06
CA GLY A 416 10.84 -17.07 5.26
C GLY A 416 11.34 -17.19 3.82
N GLY A 417 12.11 -18.24 3.48
CA GLY A 417 12.62 -18.46 2.12
C GLY A 417 13.33 -17.23 1.54
N THR A 418 13.07 -16.89 0.27
CA THR A 418 13.66 -15.73 -0.40
C THR A 418 13.20 -14.37 0.14
N VAL A 419 12.12 -14.31 0.94
CA VAL A 419 11.69 -13.06 1.60
C VAL A 419 12.77 -12.56 2.59
N ARG A 420 13.58 -13.45 3.15
CA ARG A 420 14.70 -13.08 4.02
C ARG A 420 15.69 -12.15 3.32
N ILE A 421 16.08 -12.47 2.11
CA ILE A 421 17.00 -11.62 1.32
C ILE A 421 16.27 -10.43 0.71
N ALA A 422 15.01 -10.57 0.34
CA ALA A 422 14.20 -9.45 -0.13
C ALA A 422 14.02 -8.35 0.94
N ALA A 423 14.18 -8.68 2.23
CA ALA A 423 14.13 -7.74 3.34
C ALA A 423 15.44 -6.97 3.58
N VAL A 424 16.56 -7.38 2.95
CA VAL A 424 17.89 -6.78 3.17
C VAL A 424 18.05 -5.39 2.55
N PRO A 425 17.57 -5.12 1.30
CA PRO A 425 17.69 -3.82 0.69
C PRO A 425 17.05 -2.71 1.53
N ILE A 426 17.60 -1.50 1.41
CA ILE A 426 17.07 -0.31 2.08
C ILE A 426 15.59 -0.14 1.70
N ALA A 427 14.77 0.21 2.68
CA ALA A 427 13.32 0.40 2.53
C ALA A 427 12.44 -0.86 2.48
N LYS A 428 13.01 -2.05 2.66
CA LYS A 428 12.25 -3.31 2.64
C LYS A 428 12.25 -4.09 3.96
N GLN A 429 12.78 -3.52 5.02
CA GLN A 429 12.90 -4.18 6.34
C GLN A 429 11.54 -4.61 6.92
N ASP A 430 10.45 -3.97 6.52
CA ASP A 430 9.08 -4.35 6.93
C ASP A 430 8.73 -5.80 6.55
N LEU A 431 9.38 -6.37 5.54
CA LEU A 431 9.18 -7.76 5.13
C LEU A 431 9.55 -8.76 6.25
N THR A 432 10.45 -8.37 7.16
CA THR A 432 10.79 -9.21 8.31
C THR A 432 9.60 -9.43 9.25
N GLN A 433 8.67 -8.49 9.31
CA GLN A 433 7.46 -8.62 10.13
C GLN A 433 6.51 -9.69 9.56
N LEU A 434 6.43 -9.84 8.24
CA LEU A 434 5.66 -10.90 7.61
C LEU A 434 6.19 -12.28 8.03
N ILE A 435 7.51 -12.48 7.98
CA ILE A 435 8.14 -13.76 8.38
C ILE A 435 7.82 -14.06 9.84
N LYS A 436 8.00 -13.10 10.73
CA LYS A 436 7.71 -13.25 12.17
C LYS A 436 6.24 -13.59 12.40
N TYR A 437 5.32 -12.87 11.75
CA TYR A 437 3.89 -13.12 11.86
C TYR A 437 3.51 -14.51 11.39
N GLN A 438 3.96 -14.93 10.20
CA GLN A 438 3.65 -16.26 9.68
C GLN A 438 4.24 -17.37 10.56
N ALA A 439 5.48 -17.21 11.04
CA ALA A 439 6.09 -18.17 11.97
C ALA A 439 5.29 -18.30 13.28
N HIS A 440 4.86 -17.17 13.87
CA HIS A 440 4.01 -17.15 15.05
C HIS A 440 2.66 -17.86 14.81
N LYS A 441 2.05 -17.64 13.62
CA LYS A 441 0.81 -18.33 13.25
C LYS A 441 0.94 -19.84 13.12
N LEU A 442 2.08 -20.33 12.61
CA LEU A 442 2.36 -21.76 12.58
C LEU A 442 2.44 -22.37 13.98
N GLU A 443 3.12 -21.68 14.91
CA GLU A 443 3.22 -22.10 16.30
C GLU A 443 1.84 -22.16 16.96
N GLN A 444 1.05 -21.10 16.85
CA GLN A 444 -0.32 -21.04 17.39
C GLN A 444 -1.25 -22.11 16.81
N ALA A 445 -1.07 -22.47 15.54
CA ALA A 445 -1.87 -23.50 14.89
C ALA A 445 -1.37 -24.93 15.18
N GLY A 446 -0.28 -25.10 15.94
CA GLY A 446 0.29 -26.40 16.28
C GLY A 446 0.99 -27.11 15.11
N VAL A 447 1.47 -26.37 14.11
CA VAL A 447 2.22 -26.94 12.99
C VAL A 447 3.58 -27.42 13.48
N LYS A 448 3.93 -28.68 13.14
CA LYS A 448 5.27 -29.22 13.41
C LYS A 448 6.25 -28.70 12.37
N VAL A 449 7.16 -27.79 12.77
CA VAL A 449 8.18 -27.22 11.89
C VAL A 449 9.51 -27.97 12.05
N LEU A 450 10.09 -28.42 10.93
CA LEU A 450 11.36 -29.13 10.84
C LEU A 450 12.33 -28.29 9.99
N LEU A 451 13.25 -27.59 10.63
CA LEU A 451 14.33 -26.84 9.97
C LEU A 451 15.56 -27.73 9.75
N ASN A 452 16.49 -27.28 8.89
CA ASN A 452 17.67 -28.07 8.48
C ASN A 452 17.30 -29.47 7.99
N THR A 453 16.11 -29.62 7.38
CA THR A 453 15.56 -30.91 6.96
C THR A 453 15.29 -30.88 5.46
N GLU A 454 16.13 -31.55 4.71
CA GLU A 454 15.91 -31.77 3.28
C GLU A 454 14.98 -32.96 3.07
N VAL A 455 13.89 -32.74 2.38
CA VAL A 455 12.90 -33.78 2.05
C VAL A 455 13.19 -34.32 0.65
N THR A 456 13.43 -35.62 0.56
CA THR A 456 13.65 -36.35 -0.69
C THR A 456 12.49 -37.31 -0.98
N LEU A 457 12.43 -37.86 -2.18
CA LEU A 457 11.45 -38.91 -2.52
C LEU A 457 11.53 -40.09 -1.54
N GLU A 458 12.76 -40.53 -1.17
CA GLU A 458 12.96 -41.61 -0.21
C GLU A 458 12.39 -41.25 1.16
N THR A 459 12.63 -40.01 1.64
CA THR A 459 12.06 -39.52 2.90
C THR A 459 10.54 -39.58 2.90
N ILE A 460 9.90 -39.15 1.79
CA ILE A 460 8.44 -39.16 1.67
C ILE A 460 7.90 -40.59 1.71
N GLN A 461 8.46 -41.48 0.90
CA GLN A 461 8.01 -42.88 0.84
C GLN A 461 8.18 -43.63 2.15
N LYS A 462 9.23 -43.32 2.94
CA LYS A 462 9.53 -43.99 4.18
C LYS A 462 8.79 -43.42 5.38
N ASP A 463 8.84 -42.09 5.54
CA ASP A 463 8.43 -41.43 6.80
C ASP A 463 7.05 -40.75 6.67
N TYR A 464 6.57 -40.50 5.44
CA TYR A 464 5.32 -39.78 5.14
C TYR A 464 4.48 -40.46 4.04
N PRO A 465 4.30 -41.80 4.03
CA PRO A 465 3.68 -42.51 2.90
C PRO A 465 2.21 -42.14 2.66
N ASP A 466 1.49 -41.72 3.71
CA ASP A 466 0.06 -41.40 3.67
C ASP A 466 -0.21 -39.88 3.78
N TYR A 467 0.80 -39.05 3.50
CA TYR A 467 0.65 -37.60 3.59
C TYR A 467 0.25 -36.99 2.25
N GLU A 468 -0.68 -36.04 2.29
CA GLU A 468 -0.91 -35.11 1.20
C GLU A 468 0.30 -34.17 1.08
N VAL A 469 0.92 -34.09 -0.09
CA VAL A 469 2.16 -33.32 -0.26
C VAL A 469 1.88 -31.96 -0.88
N ILE A 470 2.36 -30.91 -0.23
CA ILE A 470 2.38 -29.54 -0.76
C ILE A 470 3.84 -29.13 -1.00
N LEU A 471 4.23 -28.93 -2.27
CA LEU A 471 5.59 -28.59 -2.66
C LEU A 471 5.73 -27.09 -2.89
N CYS A 472 6.55 -26.44 -2.05
CA CYS A 472 6.85 -25.01 -2.05
C CYS A 472 8.37 -24.77 -2.04
N ALA A 473 9.13 -25.58 -2.79
CA ALA A 473 10.60 -25.62 -2.75
C ALA A 473 11.29 -24.35 -3.30
N GLY A 474 10.51 -23.38 -3.78
CA GLY A 474 11.02 -22.09 -4.25
C GLY A 474 11.69 -22.15 -5.61
N ALA A 475 12.57 -21.20 -5.89
CA ALA A 475 13.28 -21.06 -7.15
C ALA A 475 14.77 -20.80 -6.92
N THR A 476 15.57 -20.95 -7.96
CA THR A 476 17.01 -20.70 -7.97
C THR A 476 17.36 -19.59 -8.96
N PRO A 477 18.39 -18.76 -8.69
CA PRO A 477 18.85 -17.73 -9.62
C PRO A 477 19.23 -18.30 -10.99
N VAL A 478 18.90 -17.58 -12.05
CA VAL A 478 19.36 -17.90 -13.41
C VAL A 478 20.81 -17.44 -13.55
N VAL A 479 21.70 -18.40 -13.87
CA VAL A 479 23.12 -18.15 -14.07
C VAL A 479 23.52 -18.70 -15.45
N PRO A 480 23.64 -17.84 -16.49
CA PRO A 480 24.13 -18.27 -17.80
C PRO A 480 25.61 -18.68 -17.73
N GLN A 481 25.94 -19.84 -18.32
CA GLN A 481 27.28 -20.44 -18.23
C GLN A 481 28.40 -19.49 -18.70
N PHE A 482 28.17 -18.70 -19.76
CA PHE A 482 29.21 -17.79 -20.27
C PHE A 482 29.54 -16.64 -19.31
N MET A 483 28.62 -16.25 -18.42
CA MET A 483 28.84 -15.20 -17.43
C MET A 483 29.72 -15.66 -16.26
N THR A 484 29.79 -16.96 -16.00
CA THR A 484 30.64 -17.54 -14.96
C THR A 484 32.14 -17.50 -15.30
N GLN A 485 32.48 -17.07 -16.51
CA GLN A 485 33.88 -16.87 -16.94
C GLN A 485 34.49 -15.59 -16.37
N PHE A 486 33.70 -14.68 -15.79
CA PHE A 486 34.22 -13.51 -15.09
C PHE A 486 34.92 -13.97 -13.79
N LYS A 487 36.07 -13.35 -13.50
CA LYS A 487 36.93 -13.78 -12.37
C LYS A 487 36.18 -13.82 -11.04
N ASP A 488 35.53 -12.71 -10.69
CA ASP A 488 34.78 -12.57 -9.44
C ASP A 488 33.30 -12.33 -9.72
N TRP A 489 32.61 -13.39 -10.14
CA TRP A 489 31.17 -13.35 -10.32
C TRP A 489 30.42 -13.86 -9.08
N MET A 490 29.22 -13.34 -8.88
CA MET A 490 28.30 -13.76 -7.83
C MET A 490 26.86 -13.47 -8.24
N THR A 491 25.92 -14.10 -7.58
CA THR A 491 24.48 -13.78 -7.75
C THR A 491 24.08 -12.64 -6.81
N ALA A 492 22.97 -11.96 -7.10
CA ALA A 492 22.36 -11.02 -6.17
C ALA A 492 22.07 -11.70 -4.80
N ASP A 493 21.64 -12.97 -4.82
CA ASP A 493 21.43 -13.76 -3.61
C ASP A 493 22.70 -13.90 -2.76
N ASP A 494 23.85 -14.16 -3.37
CA ASP A 494 25.13 -14.28 -2.66
C ASP A 494 25.48 -12.99 -1.93
N VAL A 495 25.21 -11.84 -2.57
CA VAL A 495 25.39 -10.50 -1.98
C VAL A 495 24.45 -10.28 -0.82
N LEU A 496 23.16 -10.51 -1.02
CA LEU A 496 22.11 -10.20 -0.04
C LEU A 496 22.14 -11.17 1.16
N TYR A 497 22.54 -12.43 0.97
CA TYR A 497 22.82 -13.36 2.09
C TYR A 497 24.16 -13.08 2.79
N GLY A 498 25.01 -12.19 2.24
CA GLY A 498 26.36 -11.98 2.78
C GLY A 498 27.33 -13.15 2.57
N ARG A 499 27.06 -14.04 1.59
CA ARG A 499 27.92 -15.18 1.25
C ARG A 499 29.18 -14.76 0.51
N LYS A 500 29.06 -13.71 -0.32
CA LYS A 500 30.17 -13.12 -1.07
C LYS A 500 30.13 -11.60 -0.94
N PHE A 501 31.29 -10.98 -0.96
CA PHE A 501 31.48 -9.55 -0.79
C PHE A 501 32.03 -8.94 -2.09
N PRO A 502 31.25 -8.09 -2.78
CA PRO A 502 31.70 -7.44 -4.00
C PRO A 502 32.78 -6.38 -3.73
N GLY A 503 33.64 -6.17 -4.72
CA GLY A 503 34.71 -5.20 -4.69
C GLY A 503 34.23 -3.75 -4.83
N ARG A 504 34.98 -2.94 -5.60
CA ARG A 504 34.77 -1.51 -5.73
C ARG A 504 34.02 -1.12 -7.02
N LYS A 505 34.43 -1.69 -8.16
CA LYS A 505 33.83 -1.43 -9.46
C LYS A 505 32.92 -2.60 -9.87
N ILE A 506 31.66 -2.42 -9.68
CA ILE A 506 30.66 -3.48 -9.74
C ILE A 506 29.80 -3.31 -10.99
N VAL A 507 29.65 -4.38 -11.76
CA VAL A 507 28.66 -4.46 -12.84
C VAL A 507 27.52 -5.37 -12.42
N VAL A 508 26.29 -4.86 -12.39
CA VAL A 508 25.07 -5.63 -12.10
C VAL A 508 24.36 -5.91 -13.43
N ILE A 509 24.11 -7.18 -13.73
CA ILE A 509 23.36 -7.59 -14.94
C ILE A 509 21.93 -7.95 -14.57
N GLY A 510 20.98 -7.25 -15.20
CA GLY A 510 19.56 -7.37 -14.99
C GLY A 510 19.00 -6.20 -14.20
N GLY A 511 18.16 -5.40 -14.84
CA GLY A 511 17.51 -4.20 -14.30
C GLY A 511 16.09 -4.43 -13.79
N GLY A 512 15.72 -5.67 -13.46
CA GLY A 512 14.50 -5.98 -12.72
C GLY A 512 14.57 -5.50 -11.26
N SER A 513 13.51 -5.74 -10.48
CA SER A 513 13.43 -5.30 -9.06
C SER A 513 14.64 -5.76 -8.25
N VAL A 514 15.04 -7.02 -8.35
CA VAL A 514 16.17 -7.59 -7.59
C VAL A 514 17.49 -6.90 -7.94
N GLY A 515 17.76 -6.67 -9.23
CA GLY A 515 19.00 -6.03 -9.66
C GLY A 515 19.08 -4.55 -9.24
N CYS A 516 17.98 -3.81 -9.41
CA CYS A 516 17.91 -2.41 -8.98
C CYS A 516 18.06 -2.27 -7.46
N GLU A 517 17.40 -3.13 -6.68
CA GLU A 517 17.48 -3.13 -5.22
C GLU A 517 18.87 -3.55 -4.72
N THR A 518 19.52 -4.51 -5.39
CA THR A 518 20.89 -4.92 -5.09
C THR A 518 21.89 -3.81 -5.44
N ALA A 519 21.71 -3.15 -6.57
CA ALA A 519 22.55 -2.00 -6.96
C ALA A 519 22.42 -0.84 -5.95
N ASP A 520 21.19 -0.51 -5.55
CA ASP A 520 20.91 0.51 -4.53
C ASP A 520 21.50 0.14 -3.15
N TYR A 521 21.41 -1.13 -2.76
CA TYR A 521 22.00 -1.65 -1.51
C TYR A 521 23.53 -1.56 -1.50
N LEU A 522 24.17 -1.85 -2.63
CA LEU A 522 25.63 -1.82 -2.78
C LEU A 522 26.18 -0.40 -2.92
N ALA A 523 25.39 0.54 -3.41
CA ALA A 523 25.82 1.92 -3.64
C ALA A 523 26.12 2.65 -2.32
N PRO A 524 27.00 3.67 -2.35
CA PRO A 524 27.29 4.50 -1.19
C PRO A 524 26.04 5.12 -0.59
N VAL A 525 26.00 5.22 0.74
CA VAL A 525 24.94 5.97 1.42
C VAL A 525 25.22 7.46 1.24
N LEU A 526 24.21 8.22 0.82
CA LEU A 526 24.30 9.67 0.75
C LEU A 526 24.62 10.24 2.15
N ASN A 527 25.62 11.15 2.18
CA ASN A 527 26.13 11.78 3.42
C ASN A 527 26.89 10.84 4.39
N ASP A 528 27.36 9.69 3.94
CA ASP A 528 28.30 8.90 4.74
C ASP A 528 29.63 9.67 4.90
N ARG A 529 30.12 9.81 6.14
CA ARG A 529 31.43 10.42 6.44
C ARG A 529 32.61 9.61 5.88
N PHE A 530 32.34 8.34 5.57
CA PHE A 530 33.32 7.41 4.95
C PHE A 530 32.69 6.83 3.69
N PRO A 531 32.60 7.59 2.57
CA PRO A 531 32.01 7.08 1.35
C PRO A 531 32.76 5.82 0.94
N ARG A 532 32.08 4.70 0.91
CA ARG A 532 32.55 3.50 0.24
C ARG A 532 32.59 3.88 -1.23
N ASN A 533 33.77 4.18 -1.77
CA ASN A 533 33.98 4.59 -3.17
C ASN A 533 33.66 3.43 -4.12
N ARG A 534 32.42 2.95 -4.10
CA ARG A 534 31.92 1.96 -5.05
C ARG A 534 31.36 2.65 -6.27
N GLU A 535 31.74 2.17 -7.42
CA GLU A 535 31.24 2.56 -8.72
C GLU A 535 30.34 1.41 -9.22
N ILE A 536 29.08 1.71 -9.51
CA ILE A 536 28.11 0.68 -9.90
C ILE A 536 27.57 1.01 -11.27
N THR A 537 27.67 0.04 -12.18
CA THR A 537 27.03 0.06 -13.49
C THR A 537 25.97 -1.04 -13.53
N LEU A 538 24.72 -0.68 -13.82
CA LEU A 538 23.62 -1.62 -14.04
C LEU A 538 23.32 -1.71 -15.52
N ILE A 539 23.33 -2.93 -16.06
CA ILE A 539 23.06 -3.22 -17.47
C ILE A 539 21.69 -3.92 -17.58
N GLU A 540 20.81 -3.36 -18.42
CA GLU A 540 19.49 -3.90 -18.71
C GLU A 540 19.25 -3.97 -20.22
N MET A 541 18.73 -5.11 -20.70
CA MET A 541 18.44 -5.31 -22.12
C MET A 541 17.11 -4.64 -22.54
N ALA A 542 16.18 -4.42 -21.63
CA ALA A 542 14.94 -3.72 -21.89
C ALA A 542 15.16 -2.20 -22.01
N HIS A 543 14.16 -1.51 -22.55
CA HIS A 543 14.18 -0.06 -22.76
C HIS A 543 14.26 0.72 -21.44
N GLU A 544 13.70 0.20 -20.36
CA GLU A 544 13.76 0.81 -19.03
C GLU A 544 13.91 -0.25 -17.92
N ILE A 545 14.49 0.16 -16.81
CA ILE A 545 14.60 -0.71 -15.63
C ILE A 545 13.25 -0.88 -14.95
N MET A 546 13.02 -2.04 -14.32
CA MET A 546 11.78 -2.35 -13.61
C MET A 546 10.52 -2.15 -14.46
N GLU A 547 10.56 -2.48 -15.75
CA GLU A 547 9.47 -2.25 -16.72
C GLU A 547 8.15 -2.90 -16.26
N ALA A 548 8.23 -4.06 -15.61
CA ALA A 548 7.06 -4.77 -15.08
C ALA A 548 6.47 -4.13 -13.81
N GLU A 549 7.16 -3.17 -13.20
CA GLU A 549 6.75 -2.53 -11.96
C GLU A 549 6.11 -1.17 -12.24
N SER A 550 5.06 -0.86 -11.50
CA SER A 550 4.38 0.43 -11.58
C SER A 550 4.21 1.04 -10.18
N GLY A 551 4.05 2.35 -10.14
CA GLY A 551 3.69 3.05 -8.92
C GLY A 551 4.84 3.76 -8.18
N PRO A 552 4.54 4.38 -7.03
CA PRO A 552 5.45 5.27 -6.31
C PRO A 552 6.75 4.60 -5.86
N GLY A 553 6.73 3.33 -5.52
CA GLY A 553 7.91 2.57 -5.06
C GLY A 553 9.02 2.52 -6.12
N ARG A 554 8.67 2.24 -7.39
CA ARG A 554 9.60 2.27 -8.51
C ARG A 554 10.24 3.64 -8.68
N SER A 555 9.42 4.70 -8.73
CA SER A 555 9.92 6.07 -8.95
C SER A 555 10.90 6.51 -7.86
N LEU A 556 10.64 6.18 -6.59
CA LEU A 556 11.52 6.51 -5.48
C LEU A 556 12.82 5.72 -5.49
N LEU A 557 12.78 4.43 -5.88
CA LEU A 557 14.00 3.62 -6.02
C LEU A 557 14.88 4.16 -7.15
N VAL A 558 14.29 4.43 -8.32
CA VAL A 558 15.02 4.99 -9.48
C VAL A 558 15.65 6.33 -9.13
N GLN A 559 14.89 7.23 -8.48
CA GLN A 559 15.42 8.52 -8.02
C GLN A 559 16.62 8.32 -7.09
N ARG A 560 16.52 7.45 -6.09
CA ARG A 560 17.58 7.16 -5.12
C ARG A 560 18.82 6.57 -5.80
N MET A 561 18.63 5.68 -6.79
CA MET A 561 19.73 5.14 -7.58
C MET A 561 20.48 6.23 -8.35
N MET A 562 19.75 7.18 -8.97
CA MET A 562 20.35 8.32 -9.67
C MET A 562 21.09 9.24 -8.70
N GLU A 563 20.51 9.56 -7.55
CA GLU A 563 21.14 10.40 -6.50
C GLU A 563 22.44 9.77 -5.96
N LYS A 564 22.52 8.44 -5.93
CA LYS A 564 23.72 7.69 -5.54
C LYS A 564 24.76 7.54 -6.65
N GLY A 565 24.48 8.05 -7.85
CA GLY A 565 25.39 8.01 -8.99
C GLY A 565 25.53 6.64 -9.65
N ILE A 566 24.55 5.76 -9.53
CA ILE A 566 24.54 4.47 -10.24
C ILE A 566 24.40 4.73 -11.74
N GLN A 567 25.31 4.21 -12.55
CA GLN A 567 25.22 4.27 -14.00
C GLN A 567 24.23 3.23 -14.49
N ILE A 568 23.17 3.65 -15.17
CA ILE A 568 22.14 2.76 -15.72
C ILE A 568 22.26 2.73 -17.24
N LEU A 569 22.45 1.52 -17.79
CA LEU A 569 22.58 1.26 -19.21
C LEU A 569 21.39 0.38 -19.65
N CYS A 570 20.33 1.02 -20.16
CA CYS A 570 19.20 0.33 -20.81
C CYS A 570 19.48 0.12 -22.31
N ASP A 571 18.63 -0.69 -22.97
CA ASP A 571 18.83 -1.13 -24.36
C ASP A 571 20.21 -1.76 -24.59
N ALA A 572 20.77 -2.38 -23.54
CA ALA A 572 22.11 -2.90 -23.50
C ALA A 572 22.14 -4.40 -23.21
N LYS A 573 22.51 -5.21 -24.20
CA LYS A 573 22.54 -6.66 -24.10
C LYS A 573 23.96 -7.17 -23.96
N VAL A 574 24.25 -7.90 -22.87
CA VAL A 574 25.54 -8.56 -22.66
C VAL A 574 25.66 -9.76 -23.60
N GLU A 575 26.70 -9.76 -24.43
CA GLU A 575 26.94 -10.80 -25.45
C GLU A 575 28.08 -11.75 -25.08
N GLU A 576 29.13 -11.23 -24.46
CA GLU A 576 30.33 -11.97 -24.11
C GLU A 576 30.88 -11.52 -22.76
N VAL A 577 31.31 -12.47 -21.98
CA VAL A 577 32.03 -12.22 -20.72
C VAL A 577 33.28 -13.10 -20.73
N ASN A 578 34.41 -12.53 -20.44
CA ASN A 578 35.65 -13.26 -20.19
C ASN A 578 36.25 -12.86 -18.84
N HIS A 579 37.46 -13.30 -18.51
CA HIS A 579 38.06 -13.15 -17.18
C HIS A 579 37.98 -11.75 -16.57
N THR A 580 38.09 -10.69 -17.38
CA THR A 580 38.13 -9.30 -16.92
C THR A 580 37.33 -8.32 -17.80
N VAL A 581 36.72 -8.81 -18.88
CA VAL A 581 36.01 -7.97 -19.86
C VAL A 581 34.56 -8.39 -20.00
N ILE A 582 33.67 -7.41 -19.99
CA ILE A 582 32.25 -7.57 -20.26
C ILE A 582 31.94 -6.82 -21.56
N LYS A 583 31.52 -7.55 -22.62
CA LYS A 583 31.08 -6.96 -23.88
C LYS A 583 29.57 -6.91 -23.95
N TYR A 584 29.05 -5.76 -24.33
CA TYR A 584 27.61 -5.58 -24.52
C TYR A 584 27.31 -4.80 -25.81
N THR A 585 26.17 -5.05 -26.39
CA THR A 585 25.66 -4.34 -27.57
C THR A 585 24.62 -3.31 -27.13
N LYS A 586 24.81 -2.05 -27.57
CA LYS A 586 23.85 -0.95 -27.41
C LYS A 586 23.83 -0.10 -28.68
N ASP A 587 22.64 0.29 -29.16
CA ASP A 587 22.47 1.09 -30.39
C ASP A 587 23.17 0.46 -31.61
N GLY A 588 23.19 -0.88 -31.69
CA GLY A 588 23.85 -1.64 -32.76
C GLY A 588 25.38 -1.60 -32.73
N LYS A 589 25.99 -1.09 -31.67
CA LYS A 589 27.46 -1.03 -31.47
C LYS A 589 27.89 -1.89 -30.30
N THR A 590 29.05 -2.51 -30.43
CA THR A 590 29.68 -3.25 -29.33
C THR A 590 30.48 -2.31 -28.45
N HIS A 591 30.30 -2.43 -27.14
CA HIS A 591 30.99 -1.71 -26.08
C HIS A 591 31.66 -2.71 -25.14
N GLU A 592 32.69 -2.28 -24.44
CA GLU A 592 33.42 -3.10 -23.48
C GLU A 592 33.60 -2.37 -22.14
N ILE A 593 33.43 -3.13 -21.05
CA ILE A 593 33.84 -2.72 -19.69
C ILE A 593 35.03 -3.61 -19.32
N THR A 594 36.19 -3.00 -19.06
CA THR A 594 37.47 -3.69 -18.84
C THR A 594 38.03 -3.50 -17.45
N ASP A 595 37.45 -2.60 -16.66
CA ASP A 595 37.94 -2.18 -15.35
C ASP A 595 37.03 -2.60 -14.18
N ALA A 596 35.99 -3.44 -14.44
CA ALA A 596 35.16 -4.03 -13.40
C ALA A 596 35.96 -5.08 -12.61
N ASP A 597 35.78 -5.06 -11.30
CA ASP A 597 36.34 -6.07 -10.40
C ASP A 597 35.32 -7.12 -9.95
N THR A 598 34.05 -6.83 -10.06
CA THR A 598 32.96 -7.74 -9.66
C THR A 598 31.82 -7.72 -10.65
N LEU A 599 31.30 -8.92 -10.97
CA LEU A 599 30.08 -9.14 -11.75
C LEU A 599 28.97 -9.71 -10.86
N VAL A 600 27.85 -8.99 -10.74
CA VAL A 600 26.67 -9.43 -9.98
C VAL A 600 25.54 -9.80 -10.95
N LEU A 601 25.02 -11.03 -10.85
CA LEU A 601 23.96 -11.55 -11.70
C LEU A 601 22.61 -11.45 -11.00
N ALA A 602 21.67 -10.73 -11.62
CA ALA A 602 20.30 -10.55 -11.17
C ALA A 602 19.30 -10.82 -12.32
N MET A 603 19.49 -11.94 -13.02
CA MET A 603 18.85 -12.29 -14.29
C MET A 603 17.53 -13.07 -14.11
N GLY A 604 16.89 -12.94 -12.93
CA GLY A 604 15.67 -13.64 -12.58
C GLY A 604 15.91 -15.01 -11.98
N TYR A 605 14.82 -15.77 -11.85
CA TYR A 605 14.80 -17.07 -11.18
C TYR A 605 14.16 -18.12 -12.07
N ARG A 606 14.49 -19.38 -11.84
CA ARG A 606 13.84 -20.55 -12.44
C ARG A 606 13.32 -21.48 -11.33
N PRO A 607 12.18 -22.16 -11.56
CA PRO A 607 11.65 -23.12 -10.60
C PRO A 607 12.68 -24.15 -10.14
N SER A 608 12.53 -24.62 -8.89
CA SER A 608 13.25 -25.79 -8.35
C SER A 608 12.36 -27.00 -8.54
N ASP A 609 12.48 -27.69 -9.67
CA ASP A 609 11.52 -28.67 -10.19
C ASP A 609 11.92 -30.15 -10.03
N THR A 610 13.14 -30.43 -9.60
CA THR A 610 13.66 -31.81 -9.54
C THR A 610 12.85 -32.75 -8.66
N LEU A 611 12.27 -32.28 -7.56
CA LEU A 611 11.47 -33.13 -6.66
C LEU A 611 10.06 -33.39 -7.24
N GLU A 612 9.45 -32.41 -7.92
CA GLU A 612 8.15 -32.56 -8.59
C GLU A 612 8.19 -33.69 -9.63
N GLU A 613 9.22 -33.71 -10.48
CA GLU A 613 9.42 -34.76 -11.49
C GLU A 613 9.58 -36.15 -10.85
N GLN A 614 10.33 -36.25 -9.75
CA GLN A 614 10.52 -37.48 -9.00
C GLN A 614 9.22 -37.99 -8.39
N LEU A 615 8.43 -37.11 -7.74
CA LEU A 615 7.14 -37.45 -7.16
C LEU A 615 6.15 -37.93 -8.22
N THR A 616 6.05 -37.20 -9.33
CA THR A 616 5.19 -37.55 -10.45
C THR A 616 5.56 -38.94 -11.02
N SER A 617 6.86 -39.19 -11.20
CA SER A 617 7.37 -40.49 -11.71
C SER A 617 7.10 -41.63 -10.74
N ALA A 618 7.05 -41.37 -9.45
CA ALA A 618 6.72 -42.33 -8.39
C ALA A 618 5.20 -42.51 -8.19
N GLY A 619 4.35 -41.79 -8.93
CA GLY A 619 2.89 -41.81 -8.78
C GLY A 619 2.37 -41.12 -7.52
N ILE A 620 3.16 -40.24 -6.90
CA ILE A 620 2.78 -39.47 -5.73
C ILE A 620 2.21 -38.14 -6.20
N THR A 621 0.94 -37.90 -5.88
CA THR A 621 0.28 -36.61 -6.16
C THR A 621 0.79 -35.54 -5.22
N CYS A 622 1.16 -34.37 -5.78
CA CYS A 622 1.54 -33.21 -4.97
C CYS A 622 0.93 -31.92 -5.53
N HIS A 623 0.69 -30.96 -4.62
CA HIS A 623 0.26 -29.62 -4.95
C HIS A 623 1.48 -28.71 -5.05
N VAL A 624 1.78 -28.20 -6.25
CA VAL A 624 2.96 -27.37 -6.48
C VAL A 624 2.57 -25.89 -6.43
N LEU A 625 3.22 -25.10 -5.56
CA LEU A 625 2.87 -23.71 -5.25
C LEU A 625 4.06 -22.77 -5.26
N GLY A 626 3.77 -21.48 -5.47
CA GLY A 626 4.74 -20.40 -5.40
C GLY A 626 5.84 -20.51 -6.45
N ASP A 627 7.05 -20.08 -6.12
CA ASP A 627 8.14 -19.96 -7.10
C ASP A 627 8.60 -21.30 -7.71
N CYS A 628 8.36 -22.42 -7.07
CA CYS A 628 8.66 -23.73 -7.68
C CYS A 628 7.67 -24.11 -8.79
N LYS A 629 6.47 -23.52 -8.80
CA LYS A 629 5.54 -23.62 -9.92
C LYS A 629 5.86 -22.58 -10.98
N LYS A 630 5.98 -21.31 -10.55
CA LYS A 630 6.33 -20.19 -11.41
C LYS A 630 6.85 -19.04 -10.56
N PRO A 631 8.08 -18.56 -10.80
CA PRO A 631 8.59 -17.39 -10.08
C PRO A 631 7.63 -16.20 -10.16
N GLY A 632 7.28 -15.64 -9.02
CA GLY A 632 6.25 -14.62 -8.86
C GLY A 632 6.59 -13.61 -7.78
N ASN A 633 5.58 -13.14 -7.09
CA ASN A 633 5.72 -12.20 -5.99
C ASN A 633 5.08 -12.77 -4.70
N ILE A 634 5.29 -12.07 -3.57
CA ILE A 634 4.78 -12.51 -2.26
C ILE A 634 3.26 -12.67 -2.26
N LYS A 635 2.51 -11.80 -2.96
CA LYS A 635 1.05 -11.90 -3.06
C LYS A 635 0.63 -13.22 -3.69
N ASP A 636 1.23 -13.56 -4.82
CA ASP A 636 0.89 -14.78 -5.56
C ASP A 636 1.18 -16.01 -4.68
N ALA A 637 2.35 -16.03 -4.01
CA ALA A 637 2.75 -17.10 -3.10
C ALA A 637 1.76 -17.27 -1.93
N VAL A 638 1.39 -16.18 -1.24
CA VAL A 638 0.45 -16.21 -0.12
C VAL A 638 -0.96 -16.62 -0.57
N THR A 639 -1.43 -16.08 -1.72
CA THR A 639 -2.76 -16.41 -2.26
C THR A 639 -2.84 -17.88 -2.70
N GLU A 640 -1.83 -18.40 -3.40
CA GLU A 640 -1.80 -19.81 -3.79
C GLU A 640 -1.77 -20.74 -2.57
N GLY A 641 -0.95 -20.42 -1.56
CA GLY A 641 -0.91 -21.17 -0.30
C GLY A 641 -2.27 -21.22 0.39
N TYR A 642 -2.92 -20.07 0.50
CA TYR A 642 -4.25 -19.93 1.09
C TYR A 642 -5.30 -20.76 0.32
N GLN A 643 -5.42 -20.54 -0.98
CA GLN A 643 -6.42 -21.21 -1.83
C GLN A 643 -6.23 -22.73 -1.88
N THR A 644 -4.99 -23.21 -2.01
CA THR A 644 -4.73 -24.65 -2.04
C THR A 644 -5.13 -25.31 -0.74
N ALA A 645 -4.75 -24.72 0.39
CA ALA A 645 -5.10 -25.30 1.68
C ALA A 645 -6.60 -25.22 2.01
N LEU A 646 -7.33 -24.25 1.47
CA LEU A 646 -8.80 -24.21 1.56
C LEU A 646 -9.49 -25.37 0.81
N ASN A 647 -8.83 -25.93 -0.20
CA ASN A 647 -9.38 -26.98 -1.06
C ASN A 647 -8.87 -28.40 -0.71
N LEU A 648 -8.05 -28.55 0.32
CA LEU A 648 -7.64 -29.86 0.84
C LEU A 648 -8.81 -30.57 1.52
#